data_3a1db6bd72034cdc7d16d3bdf135ca61
#
_entry.id   3a1db6bd72034cdc7d16d3bdf135ca61
#
_cell.length_a   1.000
_cell.length_b   1.000
_cell.length_c   1.000
_cell.angle_alpha   90.00
_cell.angle_beta   90.00
_cell.angle_gamma   90.00
#
_symmetry.space_group_name_H-M   'P 1'
#
loop_
_entity.id
_entity.type
_entity.pdbx_description
1 polymer ?
#
loop_
_entity_poly.entity_id
_entity_poly.type
_entity_poly.pdbx_seq_one_letter_code
_entity_poly.pdbx_strand_id
1 'polypeptide(L)'
;MKQYLLILFSIFSFPYVWGDAIGTWKVYPSYSDASDIVPTGKNVFVLASKSLYSYNVNDGSLRTYSNNDVLNGCNIQNIAWVNAVKKLVITYSDYTIDLLSLNGDVENISALADKQTTDDKNINSIYVDGQYAYLATGFGIVKVNAKDATIADSYNLGYKVNYCYISGNSLYAASESKGLMKCQLTANLLNKNEWTSAGDYKKQNKEKYVYDSTNKCYWATDSDSKLTKYQKEGDTYQAVSTGVKPDGPEYNEHNYIVYDNGRILSVRGRFDYVSFDTSTPGFVQEYAIDSDTWYCYDNSYSMDKGKNCIAQTQISVDPKDKNHIMVAAKSGLYEYKDRKMIAYYDMNTDDPILSVINKVNYSVISGTRYDASGNLWMFNMGNDNILCLTSAGEWKSFNQRNLSKDDSYRLKSLFFDSRGLLWFVNDSWKAPLFGFYDIKSDAMRVVSSFTNTDGTVILEKKNIFAITEDRAKNIWVGSETGCFYITPDDVNAMLSVDGENTNVRPTQHKVPRNDGTNLADYLLSNVFICDIKIDRANRKWFATSNGVYLISSDNNTQLAHFTMDNSPLPDNDVRSIAIDDNTGMVYFATLNGLCSYQSDVTKTYGDLTDDNVYAYPNPVTPDFTGDITVTGLTEGAQVKILATSGQLVSEGTSTGGSYRWNGCDMKGKKVASGVYMVNVATAEGESGIVTKISVVR
;
A
#
# COMPACT_ATOMS: atom_id res chain seq x y z
N MET A 1 -56.90 -36.68 16.25
CA MET A 1 -56.40 -35.97 15.04
C MET A 1 -55.60 -34.77 15.47
N LYS A 2 -54.25 -34.86 15.44
CA LYS A 2 -53.35 -33.75 15.71
C LYS A 2 -53.00 -33.14 14.36
N GLN A 3 -53.47 -31.90 14.10
CA GLN A 3 -53.03 -31.11 12.96
C GLN A 3 -51.63 -30.59 13.21
N TYR A 4 -50.64 -30.96 12.37
CA TYR A 4 -49.34 -30.35 12.28
C TYR A 4 -49.43 -29.14 11.37
N LEU A 5 -49.17 -27.96 11.95
CA LEU A 5 -49.00 -26.72 11.23
C LEU A 5 -47.59 -26.67 10.66
N LEU A 6 -47.42 -26.90 9.35
CA LEU A 6 -46.16 -26.71 8.64
C LEU A 6 -45.99 -25.19 8.35
N ILE A 7 -45.09 -24.56 9.08
CA ILE A 7 -44.67 -23.19 8.74
C ILE A 7 -43.57 -23.31 7.67
N LEU A 8 -43.91 -22.98 6.43
CA LEU A 8 -42.98 -22.81 5.36
C LEU A 8 -42.19 -21.51 5.60
N PHE A 9 -40.92 -21.63 6.04
CA PHE A 9 -39.97 -20.53 5.95
C PHE A 9 -39.53 -20.40 4.47
N SER A 10 -40.10 -19.44 3.75
CA SER A 10 -39.53 -19.00 2.47
C SER A 10 -38.25 -18.24 2.79
N ILE A 11 -37.10 -18.89 2.60
CA ILE A 11 -35.79 -18.25 2.61
C ILE A 11 -35.73 -17.37 1.35
N PHE A 12 -36.04 -16.10 1.48
CA PHE A 12 -35.67 -15.10 0.48
C PHE A 12 -34.15 -14.94 0.60
N SER A 13 -33.40 -15.53 -0.30
CA SER A 13 -32.00 -15.22 -0.52
C SER A 13 -31.93 -13.82 -1.16
N PHE A 14 -31.88 -12.80 -0.32
CA PHE A 14 -31.36 -11.51 -0.78
C PHE A 14 -29.86 -11.69 -1.06
N PRO A 15 -29.33 -11.19 -2.16
CA PRO A 15 -27.90 -11.10 -2.31
C PRO A 15 -27.39 -10.17 -1.19
N TYR A 16 -26.69 -10.74 -0.22
CA TYR A 16 -25.98 -9.97 0.79
C TYR A 16 -24.83 -9.25 0.08
N VAL A 17 -24.99 -7.98 -0.18
CA VAL A 17 -23.86 -7.11 -0.48
C VAL A 17 -23.21 -6.80 0.87
N TRP A 18 -22.20 -7.56 1.21
CA TRP A 18 -21.35 -7.29 2.37
C TRP A 18 -20.40 -6.15 1.97
N GLY A 19 -20.79 -4.91 2.24
CA GLY A 19 -19.81 -3.82 2.29
C GLY A 19 -18.98 -3.99 3.57
N ASP A 20 -17.66 -3.88 3.47
CA ASP A 20 -16.81 -3.87 4.65
C ASP A 20 -17.21 -2.74 5.58
N ALA A 21 -17.14 -2.96 6.90
CA ALA A 21 -17.46 -1.92 7.85
C ALA A 21 -16.47 -0.75 7.70
N ILE A 22 -16.98 0.48 7.83
CA ILE A 22 -16.11 1.68 7.78
C ILE A 22 -15.02 1.55 8.84
N GLY A 23 -13.78 1.88 8.44
CA GLY A 23 -12.62 1.78 9.30
C GLY A 23 -11.95 0.40 9.25
N THR A 24 -12.47 -0.57 8.50
CA THR A 24 -11.79 -1.85 8.33
C THR A 24 -10.60 -1.73 7.38
N TRP A 25 -9.58 -2.53 7.70
CA TRP A 25 -8.36 -2.65 6.91
C TRP A 25 -8.23 -4.06 6.36
N LYS A 26 -7.57 -4.18 5.21
CA LYS A 26 -7.08 -5.45 4.66
C LYS A 26 -5.65 -5.24 4.17
N VAL A 27 -4.76 -6.19 4.48
CA VAL A 27 -3.37 -6.19 3.98
C VAL A 27 -3.21 -7.30 2.95
N TYR A 28 -2.34 -7.06 1.96
CA TYR A 28 -2.13 -7.96 0.82
C TYR A 28 -0.65 -8.34 0.72
N PRO A 29 -0.15 -9.24 1.59
CA PRO A 29 1.25 -9.62 1.61
C PRO A 29 1.61 -10.60 0.49
N SER A 30 2.84 -10.50 0.00
CA SER A 30 3.45 -11.51 -0.87
C SER A 30 3.92 -12.71 -0.06
N TYR A 31 3.88 -13.89 -0.69
CA TYR A 31 4.39 -15.15 -0.14
C TYR A 31 5.36 -15.84 -1.11
N SER A 32 5.97 -15.09 -2.02
CA SER A 32 6.73 -15.65 -3.15
C SER A 32 8.20 -15.89 -2.89
N ASP A 33 8.82 -15.23 -1.90
CA ASP A 33 10.25 -15.38 -1.58
C ASP A 33 10.42 -15.96 -0.16
N ALA A 34 10.46 -17.28 -0.07
CA ALA A 34 10.61 -17.97 1.21
C ALA A 34 12.05 -17.86 1.73
N SER A 35 12.20 -17.23 2.86
CA SER A 35 13.48 -17.02 3.56
C SER A 35 13.72 -18.01 4.70
N ASP A 36 12.65 -18.58 5.28
CA ASP A 36 12.75 -19.56 6.37
C ASP A 36 11.55 -20.52 6.40
N ILE A 37 11.81 -21.78 6.80
CA ILE A 37 10.81 -22.84 6.95
C ILE A 37 11.00 -23.48 8.31
N VAL A 38 9.96 -23.52 9.14
CA VAL A 38 10.03 -23.98 10.53
C VAL A 38 8.95 -25.05 10.79
N PRO A 39 9.28 -26.36 10.69
CA PRO A 39 8.36 -27.43 11.02
C PRO A 39 8.15 -27.55 12.54
N THR A 40 6.89 -27.71 12.97
CA THR A 40 6.52 -27.88 14.39
C THR A 40 5.82 -29.23 14.67
N GLY A 41 5.80 -30.11 13.67
CA GLY A 41 5.11 -31.39 13.68
C GLY A 41 3.67 -31.30 13.15
N LYS A 42 2.82 -30.44 13.73
CA LYS A 42 1.46 -30.21 13.24
C LYS A 42 1.42 -29.17 12.10
N ASN A 43 2.13 -28.08 12.29
CA ASN A 43 2.19 -26.99 11.33
C ASN A 43 3.63 -26.82 10.80
N VAL A 44 3.74 -26.36 9.57
CA VAL A 44 4.98 -25.87 8.96
C VAL A 44 4.82 -24.37 8.76
N PHE A 45 5.53 -23.58 9.55
CA PHE A 45 5.55 -22.13 9.37
C PHE A 45 6.55 -21.74 8.29
N VAL A 46 6.17 -20.79 7.46
CA VAL A 46 7.01 -20.28 6.38
C VAL A 46 7.06 -18.77 6.48
N LEU A 47 8.27 -18.22 6.58
CA LEU A 47 8.56 -16.81 6.40
C LEU A 47 8.87 -16.58 4.92
N ALA A 48 8.01 -15.83 4.24
CA ALA A 48 8.18 -15.52 2.82
C ALA A 48 7.89 -14.04 2.58
N SER A 49 8.76 -13.36 1.82
CA SER A 49 8.63 -11.92 1.51
C SER A 49 8.33 -11.06 2.75
N LYS A 50 8.95 -11.37 3.91
CA LYS A 50 8.73 -10.74 5.23
C LYS A 50 7.32 -10.95 5.82
N SER A 51 6.57 -11.91 5.31
CA SER A 51 5.22 -12.27 5.73
C SER A 51 5.17 -13.71 6.21
N LEU A 52 4.22 -14.04 7.07
CA LEU A 52 4.12 -15.35 7.70
C LEU A 52 2.86 -16.10 7.26
N TYR A 53 3.03 -17.37 6.92
CA TYR A 53 1.93 -18.31 6.82
C TYR A 53 2.28 -19.66 7.44
N SER A 54 1.29 -20.49 7.68
CA SER A 54 1.48 -21.86 8.08
C SER A 54 0.67 -22.83 7.23
N TYR A 55 1.23 -24.01 7.05
CA TYR A 55 0.59 -25.17 6.44
C TYR A 55 0.32 -26.23 7.51
N ASN A 56 -0.92 -26.66 7.65
CA ASN A 56 -1.29 -27.75 8.55
C ASN A 56 -1.08 -29.10 7.86
N VAL A 57 -0.17 -29.91 8.39
CA VAL A 57 0.22 -31.20 7.79
C VAL A 57 -0.91 -32.23 7.78
N ASN A 58 -1.90 -32.12 8.71
CA ASN A 58 -2.97 -33.09 8.87
C ASN A 58 -4.14 -32.91 7.90
N ASP A 59 -4.53 -31.64 7.63
CA ASP A 59 -5.72 -31.30 6.81
C ASP A 59 -5.40 -30.51 5.55
N GLY A 60 -4.14 -30.13 5.38
CA GLY A 60 -3.69 -29.36 4.21
C GLY A 60 -4.11 -27.89 4.20
N SER A 61 -4.67 -27.38 5.28
CA SER A 61 -5.11 -25.99 5.35
C SER A 61 -3.93 -25.00 5.43
N LEU A 62 -4.10 -23.85 4.79
CA LEU A 62 -3.20 -22.70 4.88
C LEU A 62 -3.80 -21.67 5.83
N ARG A 63 -2.96 -21.05 6.67
CA ARG A 63 -3.32 -19.90 7.49
C ARG A 63 -2.27 -18.81 7.31
N THR A 64 -2.72 -17.59 7.06
CA THR A 64 -1.89 -16.38 6.99
C THR A 64 -1.93 -15.64 8.32
N TYR A 65 -0.89 -14.83 8.59
CA TYR A 65 -0.75 -14.05 9.82
C TYR A 65 -0.31 -12.64 9.47
N SER A 66 -1.00 -11.65 9.97
CA SER A 66 -0.71 -10.24 9.73
C SER A 66 -0.97 -9.37 10.95
N ASN A 67 -0.50 -8.13 10.92
CA ASN A 67 -0.80 -7.12 11.94
C ASN A 67 -2.26 -6.62 11.90
N ASN A 68 -3.03 -7.02 10.91
CA ASN A 68 -4.47 -6.79 10.85
C ASN A 68 -5.29 -7.93 11.51
N ASP A 69 -4.65 -8.99 11.92
CA ASP A 69 -5.28 -10.18 12.51
C ASP A 69 -4.71 -10.45 13.92
N VAL A 70 -3.58 -11.16 14.01
CA VAL A 70 -3.06 -11.63 15.31
C VAL A 70 -1.69 -11.07 15.67
N LEU A 71 -0.89 -10.63 14.69
CA LEU A 71 0.48 -10.15 14.94
C LEU A 71 0.48 -8.68 15.37
N ASN A 72 1.48 -8.29 16.17
CA ASN A 72 1.65 -6.90 16.60
C ASN A 72 2.47 -6.05 15.63
N GLY A 73 3.21 -6.67 14.71
CA GLY A 73 4.08 -5.97 13.76
C GLY A 73 3.95 -6.47 12.33
N CYS A 74 4.62 -5.77 11.43
CA CYS A 74 4.82 -6.14 10.04
C CYS A 74 6.34 -6.22 9.72
N ASN A 75 6.71 -6.62 8.51
CA ASN A 75 8.12 -6.74 8.11
C ASN A 75 8.93 -7.71 8.98
N ILE A 76 8.47 -8.96 9.04
CA ILE A 76 9.11 -10.03 9.82
C ILE A 76 10.53 -10.28 9.29
N GLN A 77 11.51 -10.37 10.21
CA GLN A 77 12.91 -10.59 9.89
C GLN A 77 13.33 -12.05 10.09
N ASN A 78 12.97 -12.64 11.23
CA ASN A 78 13.33 -14.01 11.56
C ASN A 78 12.20 -14.71 12.30
N ILE A 79 12.16 -16.06 12.18
CA ILE A 79 11.26 -16.91 12.95
C ILE A 79 12.04 -18.10 13.52
N ALA A 80 11.66 -18.57 14.73
CA ALA A 80 12.23 -19.78 15.33
C ALA A 80 11.25 -20.46 16.27
N TRP A 81 11.21 -21.79 16.26
CA TRP A 81 10.32 -22.57 17.11
C TRP A 81 10.94 -22.94 18.43
N VAL A 82 10.34 -22.54 19.55
CA VAL A 82 10.75 -22.92 20.91
C VAL A 82 9.91 -24.12 21.35
N ASN A 83 10.40 -25.31 21.07
CA ASN A 83 9.65 -26.56 21.29
C ASN A 83 9.27 -26.79 22.75
N ALA A 84 10.11 -26.34 23.71
CA ALA A 84 9.87 -26.51 25.15
C ALA A 84 8.59 -25.84 25.64
N VAL A 85 8.20 -24.72 25.03
CA VAL A 85 7.02 -23.90 25.40
C VAL A 85 5.96 -23.84 24.30
N LYS A 86 6.20 -24.50 23.16
CA LYS A 86 5.29 -24.54 22.00
C LYS A 86 4.90 -23.16 21.46
N LYS A 87 5.90 -22.27 21.35
CA LYS A 87 5.74 -20.93 20.80
C LYS A 87 6.70 -20.67 19.65
N LEU A 88 6.24 -19.95 18.63
CA LEU A 88 7.06 -19.41 17.57
C LEU A 88 7.55 -18.01 17.97
N VAL A 89 8.84 -17.80 18.02
CA VAL A 89 9.46 -16.48 18.16
C VAL A 89 9.46 -15.81 16.80
N ILE A 90 8.94 -14.61 16.70
CA ILE A 90 8.88 -13.78 15.50
C ILE A 90 9.57 -12.45 15.81
N THR A 91 10.52 -12.03 15.01
CA THR A 91 11.19 -10.73 15.19
C THR A 91 10.91 -9.81 14.03
N TYR A 92 10.74 -8.53 14.30
CA TYR A 92 10.38 -7.52 13.32
C TYR A 92 11.51 -6.51 13.06
N SER A 93 11.38 -5.74 11.97
CA SER A 93 12.34 -4.71 11.60
C SER A 93 12.38 -3.51 12.56
N ASP A 94 11.35 -3.31 13.36
CA ASP A 94 11.25 -2.32 14.45
C ASP A 94 11.82 -2.82 15.79
N TYR A 95 12.40 -4.04 15.78
CA TYR A 95 13.01 -4.70 16.94
C TYR A 95 12.02 -5.20 17.99
N THR A 96 10.73 -5.16 17.75
CA THR A 96 9.72 -5.84 18.56
C THR A 96 9.76 -7.35 18.32
N ILE A 97 9.23 -8.12 19.26
CA ILE A 97 9.24 -9.58 19.22
C ILE A 97 7.87 -10.11 19.60
N ASP A 98 7.30 -10.98 18.78
CA ASP A 98 6.08 -11.73 19.11
C ASP A 98 6.40 -13.19 19.45
N LEU A 99 5.65 -13.73 20.38
CA LEU A 99 5.63 -15.14 20.74
C LEU A 99 4.25 -15.71 20.38
N LEU A 100 4.16 -16.35 19.20
CA LEU A 100 2.92 -16.93 18.68
C LEU A 100 2.75 -18.36 19.15
N SER A 101 1.67 -18.64 19.85
CA SER A 101 1.27 -19.98 20.28
C SER A 101 0.49 -20.73 19.19
N LEU A 102 0.43 -22.07 19.25
CA LEU A 102 -0.29 -22.86 18.23
C LEU A 102 -1.82 -22.66 18.22
N ASN A 103 -2.39 -22.15 19.32
CA ASN A 103 -3.80 -21.78 19.41
C ASN A 103 -4.10 -20.40 18.79
N GLY A 104 -3.07 -19.63 18.44
CA GLY A 104 -3.20 -18.31 17.82
C GLY A 104 -3.00 -17.14 18.79
N ASP A 105 -2.78 -17.39 20.09
CA ASP A 105 -2.47 -16.32 21.04
C ASP A 105 -1.07 -15.76 20.80
N VAL A 106 -0.91 -14.44 20.91
CA VAL A 106 0.34 -13.73 20.74
C VAL A 106 0.68 -12.91 21.98
N GLU A 107 1.92 -13.03 22.46
CA GLU A 107 2.49 -12.18 23.51
C GLU A 107 3.59 -11.33 22.89
N ASN A 108 3.56 -10.03 23.13
CA ASN A 108 4.53 -9.06 22.55
C ASN A 108 5.59 -8.65 23.56
N ILE A 109 6.82 -8.48 23.08
CA ILE A 109 7.97 -7.96 23.84
C ILE A 109 8.50 -6.73 23.09
N SER A 110 8.29 -5.53 23.62
CA SER A 110 8.78 -4.25 23.06
C SER A 110 10.11 -3.79 23.70
N ALA A 111 10.55 -4.42 24.77
CA ALA A 111 11.66 -3.94 25.60
C ALA A 111 12.99 -3.70 24.83
N LEU A 112 13.25 -4.42 23.73
CA LEU A 112 14.42 -4.16 22.87
C LEU A 112 14.16 -2.93 21.97
N ALA A 113 12.98 -2.79 21.44
CA ALA A 113 12.58 -1.63 20.63
C ALA A 113 12.62 -0.34 21.48
N ASP A 114 12.09 -0.37 22.69
CA ASP A 114 11.99 0.77 23.62
C ASP A 114 13.33 1.19 24.22
N LYS A 115 14.34 0.30 24.17
CA LYS A 115 15.66 0.60 24.74
C LYS A 115 16.30 1.81 24.05
N GLN A 116 16.56 2.86 24.83
CA GLN A 116 17.28 4.05 24.36
C GLN A 116 18.79 3.75 24.28
N THR A 117 19.32 3.60 23.08
CA THR A 117 20.74 3.32 22.82
C THR A 117 21.11 3.76 21.41
N THR A 118 22.39 4.07 21.21
CA THR A 118 22.98 4.28 19.88
C THR A 118 23.48 2.98 19.23
N ASP A 119 23.37 1.86 19.95
CA ASP A 119 23.76 0.55 19.43
C ASP A 119 22.82 0.10 18.30
N ASP A 120 23.35 -0.61 17.31
CA ASP A 120 22.57 -1.25 16.26
C ASP A 120 21.75 -2.41 16.82
N LYS A 121 20.42 -2.28 16.88
CA LYS A 121 19.50 -3.28 17.43
C LYS A 121 19.10 -4.37 16.43
N ASN A 122 19.53 -4.31 15.16
CA ASN A 122 19.14 -5.30 14.15
C ASN A 122 19.34 -6.73 14.64
N ILE A 123 18.30 -7.56 14.48
CA ILE A 123 18.33 -8.97 14.86
C ILE A 123 18.74 -9.78 13.64
N ASN A 124 19.94 -10.37 13.68
CA ASN A 124 20.54 -11.04 12.53
C ASN A 124 20.17 -12.53 12.43
N SER A 125 19.93 -13.20 13.56
CA SER A 125 19.51 -14.59 13.63
C SER A 125 18.94 -14.95 15.02
N ILE A 126 18.26 -16.08 15.12
CA ILE A 126 17.75 -16.64 16.37
C ILE A 126 18.30 -18.04 16.55
N TYR A 127 18.85 -18.32 17.74
CA TYR A 127 19.19 -19.67 18.20
C TYR A 127 18.34 -20.05 19.41
N VAL A 128 17.83 -21.26 19.44
CA VAL A 128 16.93 -21.74 20.51
C VAL A 128 17.62 -22.82 21.34
N ASP A 129 17.59 -22.66 22.67
CA ASP A 129 18.01 -23.67 23.63
C ASP A 129 17.04 -23.73 24.82
N GLY A 130 16.43 -24.90 25.04
CA GLY A 130 15.39 -25.08 26.06
C GLY A 130 14.19 -24.15 25.82
N GLN A 131 13.89 -23.32 26.83
CA GLN A 131 12.82 -22.30 26.77
C GLN A 131 13.31 -20.91 26.32
N TYR A 132 14.61 -20.78 26.01
CA TYR A 132 15.23 -19.51 25.68
C TYR A 132 15.49 -19.38 24.18
N ALA A 133 15.29 -18.17 23.66
CA ALA A 133 15.76 -17.76 22.34
C ALA A 133 16.90 -16.76 22.48
N TYR A 134 18.01 -17.01 21.82
CA TYR A 134 19.20 -16.15 21.79
C TYR A 134 19.21 -15.40 20.47
N LEU A 135 19.01 -14.09 20.52
CA LEU A 135 18.96 -13.21 19.36
C LEU A 135 20.35 -12.63 19.14
N ALA A 136 20.99 -12.96 18.03
CA ALA A 136 22.21 -12.33 17.58
C ALA A 136 21.89 -10.94 17.03
N THR A 137 22.50 -9.88 17.61
CA THR A 137 22.15 -8.49 17.27
C THR A 137 23.35 -7.70 16.76
N GLY A 138 23.12 -6.48 16.30
CA GLY A 138 24.17 -5.55 15.87
C GLY A 138 25.13 -5.14 16.98
N PHE A 139 24.79 -5.38 18.26
CA PHE A 139 25.66 -5.03 19.42
C PHE A 139 26.08 -6.23 20.26
N GLY A 140 25.57 -7.43 20.03
CA GLY A 140 25.86 -8.60 20.86
C GLY A 140 24.73 -9.65 20.79
N ILE A 141 24.34 -10.18 21.96
CA ILE A 141 23.29 -11.24 22.05
C ILE A 141 22.25 -10.83 23.07
N VAL A 142 20.98 -10.96 22.72
CA VAL A 142 19.83 -10.77 23.62
C VAL A 142 19.20 -12.14 23.89
N LYS A 143 19.05 -12.49 25.19
CA LYS A 143 18.42 -13.73 25.61
C LYS A 143 16.97 -13.48 26.01
N VAL A 144 16.04 -14.09 25.28
CA VAL A 144 14.60 -14.01 25.51
C VAL A 144 14.12 -15.26 26.22
N ASN A 145 13.35 -15.11 27.31
CA ASN A 145 12.61 -16.20 27.94
C ASN A 145 11.24 -16.31 27.25
N ALA A 146 11.09 -17.28 26.38
CA ALA A 146 9.85 -17.48 25.64
C ALA A 146 8.69 -18.03 26.51
N LYS A 147 8.99 -18.57 27.71
CA LYS A 147 7.96 -18.98 28.66
C LYS A 147 7.24 -17.79 29.29
N ASP A 148 8.01 -16.81 29.73
CA ASP A 148 7.52 -15.68 30.52
C ASP A 148 7.38 -14.38 29.68
N ALA A 149 7.63 -14.47 28.37
CA ALA A 149 7.59 -13.36 27.40
C ALA A 149 8.43 -12.13 27.87
N THR A 150 9.68 -12.36 28.25
CA THR A 150 10.58 -11.32 28.77
C THR A 150 11.98 -11.43 28.18
N ILE A 151 12.72 -10.31 28.19
CA ILE A 151 14.17 -10.33 27.98
C ILE A 151 14.81 -10.78 29.29
N ALA A 152 15.44 -11.97 29.27
CA ALA A 152 16.14 -12.52 30.43
C ALA A 152 17.49 -11.87 30.66
N ASP A 153 18.26 -11.62 29.57
CA ASP A 153 19.58 -11.03 29.61
C ASP A 153 19.92 -10.29 28.30
N SER A 154 20.90 -9.38 28.35
CA SER A 154 21.42 -8.67 27.18
C SER A 154 22.94 -8.55 27.25
N TYR A 155 23.66 -9.35 26.49
CA TYR A 155 25.12 -9.42 26.44
C TYR A 155 25.64 -8.43 25.38
N ASN A 156 25.93 -7.18 25.80
CA ASN A 156 26.48 -6.17 24.91
C ASN A 156 27.96 -6.41 24.69
N LEU A 157 28.34 -6.96 23.55
CA LEU A 157 29.74 -7.25 23.18
C LEU A 157 30.43 -6.06 22.51
N GLY A 158 29.65 -5.06 22.06
CA GLY A 158 30.17 -3.86 21.38
C GLY A 158 30.52 -4.10 19.91
N TYR A 159 30.01 -5.18 19.32
CA TYR A 159 30.15 -5.50 17.90
C TYR A 159 29.00 -6.36 17.42
N LYS A 160 28.76 -6.33 16.11
CA LYS A 160 27.74 -7.13 15.44
C LYS A 160 28.00 -8.61 15.55
N VAL A 161 27.03 -9.37 16.04
CA VAL A 161 26.99 -10.83 16.02
C VAL A 161 26.09 -11.28 14.89
N ASN A 162 26.61 -12.06 13.96
CA ASN A 162 25.87 -12.55 12.81
C ASN A 162 24.97 -13.75 13.19
N TYR A 163 25.51 -14.67 14.01
CA TYR A 163 24.77 -15.78 14.62
C TYR A 163 25.42 -16.21 15.92
N CYS A 164 24.66 -16.91 16.76
CA CYS A 164 25.16 -17.50 18.00
C CYS A 164 24.64 -18.92 18.15
N TYR A 165 25.31 -19.70 19.00
CA TYR A 165 24.89 -21.08 19.35
C TYR A 165 25.55 -21.53 20.64
N ILE A 166 24.95 -22.55 21.27
CA ILE A 166 25.52 -23.22 22.42
C ILE A 166 26.14 -24.56 21.97
N SER A 167 27.37 -24.83 22.39
CA SER A 167 28.00 -26.13 22.21
C SER A 167 28.80 -26.51 23.48
N GLY A 168 28.49 -27.70 24.01
CA GLY A 168 28.99 -28.11 25.33
C GLY A 168 28.55 -27.10 26.39
N ASN A 169 29.48 -26.58 27.17
CA ASN A 169 29.22 -25.61 28.24
C ASN A 169 29.58 -24.17 27.83
N SER A 170 29.54 -23.82 26.55
CA SER A 170 29.91 -22.50 26.03
C SER A 170 28.88 -21.92 25.11
N LEU A 171 28.65 -20.60 25.25
CA LEU A 171 27.91 -19.77 24.25
C LEU A 171 28.93 -19.22 23.25
N TYR A 172 28.65 -19.39 21.98
CA TYR A 172 29.45 -18.90 20.86
C TYR A 172 28.76 -17.72 20.18
N ALA A 173 29.56 -16.71 19.83
CA ALA A 173 29.15 -15.54 19.06
C ALA A 173 30.01 -15.43 17.79
N ALA A 174 29.41 -15.57 16.62
CA ALA A 174 30.11 -15.45 15.34
C ALA A 174 29.94 -14.04 14.77
N SER A 175 31.07 -13.40 14.44
CA SER A 175 31.11 -12.04 13.92
C SER A 175 32.08 -11.91 12.76
N GLU A 176 31.68 -11.27 11.68
CA GLU A 176 32.60 -10.96 10.57
C GLU A 176 33.80 -10.11 10.98
N SER A 177 33.61 -9.23 11.98
CA SER A 177 34.66 -8.32 12.44
C SER A 177 35.56 -8.89 13.53
N LYS A 178 35.12 -9.92 14.28
CA LYS A 178 35.81 -10.47 15.46
C LYS A 178 36.11 -11.96 15.36
N GLY A 179 35.69 -12.63 14.29
CA GLY A 179 35.82 -14.08 14.19
C GLY A 179 34.76 -14.80 15.04
N LEU A 180 35.08 -16.01 15.45
CA LEU A 180 34.25 -16.79 16.37
C LEU A 180 34.76 -16.56 17.81
N MET A 181 33.87 -16.00 18.64
CA MET A 181 34.14 -15.76 20.07
C MET A 181 33.33 -16.74 20.91
N LYS A 182 33.84 -17.11 22.10
CA LYS A 182 33.12 -17.96 23.06
C LYS A 182 33.25 -17.47 24.49
N CYS A 183 32.25 -17.78 25.30
CA CYS A 183 32.29 -17.62 26.74
C CYS A 183 31.67 -18.83 27.41
N GLN A 184 32.20 -19.26 28.58
CA GLN A 184 31.64 -20.36 29.35
C GLN A 184 30.29 -19.92 29.94
N LEU A 185 29.28 -20.79 29.90
CA LEU A 185 27.94 -20.53 30.47
C LEU A 185 27.98 -20.33 32.00
N THR A 186 29.03 -20.80 32.67
CA THR A 186 29.26 -20.60 34.09
C THR A 186 30.01 -19.32 34.44
N ALA A 187 30.53 -18.61 33.43
CA ALA A 187 31.22 -17.33 33.60
C ALA A 187 30.22 -16.17 33.53
N ASN A 188 30.70 -14.96 33.82
CA ASN A 188 29.86 -13.76 33.67
C ASN A 188 29.80 -13.33 32.20
N LEU A 189 28.72 -13.75 31.50
CA LEU A 189 28.47 -13.43 30.07
C LEU A 189 28.34 -11.91 29.79
N LEU A 190 28.05 -11.09 30.83
CA LEU A 190 28.00 -9.63 30.70
C LEU A 190 29.41 -8.99 30.64
N ASN A 191 30.43 -9.70 31.13
CA ASN A 191 31.80 -9.23 31.10
C ASN A 191 32.45 -9.53 29.74
N LYS A 192 32.71 -8.50 28.96
CA LYS A 192 33.33 -8.64 27.61
C LYS A 192 34.72 -9.33 27.66
N ASN A 193 35.43 -9.25 28.78
CA ASN A 193 36.76 -9.85 28.94
C ASN A 193 36.72 -11.38 29.13
N GLU A 194 35.57 -11.95 29.46
CA GLU A 194 35.38 -13.40 29.55
C GLU A 194 35.18 -14.06 28.18
N TRP A 195 34.93 -13.24 27.12
CA TRP A 195 34.79 -13.72 25.76
C TRP A 195 36.16 -13.87 25.10
N THR A 196 36.51 -15.09 24.74
CA THR A 196 37.79 -15.44 24.13
C THR A 196 37.62 -15.91 22.69
N SER A 197 38.65 -15.75 21.86
CA SER A 197 38.63 -16.24 20.48
C SER A 197 38.54 -17.76 20.45
N ALA A 198 37.70 -18.27 19.56
CA ALA A 198 37.47 -19.70 19.29
C ALA A 198 37.77 -20.08 17.83
N GLY A 199 38.20 -19.12 17.00
CA GLY A 199 38.55 -19.32 15.60
C GLY A 199 38.02 -18.23 14.67
N ASP A 200 38.10 -18.50 13.40
CA ASP A 200 37.65 -17.56 12.37
C ASP A 200 36.13 -17.61 12.18
N TYR A 201 35.57 -16.49 11.70
CA TYR A 201 34.18 -16.44 11.26
C TYR A 201 33.94 -17.35 10.05
N LYS A 202 32.87 -18.14 10.11
CA LYS A 202 32.40 -18.92 8.98
C LYS A 202 30.95 -18.52 8.70
N LYS A 203 30.68 -18.11 7.46
CA LYS A 203 29.30 -17.81 7.03
C LYS A 203 28.46 -19.06 7.16
N GLN A 204 27.31 -18.94 7.81
CA GLN A 204 26.30 -19.99 7.87
C GLN A 204 25.49 -20.00 6.58
N ASN A 205 25.44 -21.12 5.89
CA ASN A 205 24.54 -21.30 4.77
C ASN A 205 23.23 -21.93 5.25
N LYS A 206 22.09 -21.33 4.89
CA LYS A 206 20.79 -21.96 5.17
C LYS A 206 20.65 -23.21 4.30
N GLU A 207 20.16 -24.28 4.90
CA GLU A 207 19.86 -25.52 4.16
C GLU A 207 18.57 -25.29 3.36
N LYS A 208 18.60 -25.69 2.08
CA LYS A 208 17.42 -25.63 1.18
C LYS A 208 16.31 -26.55 1.67
N TYR A 209 16.66 -27.74 2.17
CA TYR A 209 15.72 -28.77 2.61
C TYR A 209 15.75 -28.87 4.14
N VAL A 210 14.65 -28.49 4.80
CA VAL A 210 14.53 -28.48 6.26
C VAL A 210 13.91 -29.79 6.72
N TYR A 211 14.61 -30.52 7.60
CA TYR A 211 14.15 -31.81 8.10
C TYR A 211 13.07 -31.66 9.18
N ASP A 212 11.94 -32.33 8.97
CA ASP A 212 10.87 -32.49 9.96
C ASP A 212 11.00 -33.85 10.64
N SER A 213 11.53 -33.83 11.86
CA SER A 213 11.77 -35.05 12.65
C SER A 213 10.49 -35.77 13.08
N THR A 214 9.38 -35.05 13.22
CA THR A 214 8.08 -35.58 13.58
C THR A 214 7.45 -36.36 12.43
N ASN A 215 7.44 -35.73 11.25
CA ASN A 215 6.81 -36.31 10.06
C ASN A 215 7.79 -37.11 9.19
N LYS A 216 9.08 -37.21 9.61
CA LYS A 216 10.17 -37.92 8.92
C LYS A 216 10.27 -37.58 7.42
N CYS A 217 10.21 -36.31 7.12
CA CYS A 217 10.27 -35.76 5.75
C CYS A 217 11.06 -34.46 5.72
N TYR A 218 11.23 -33.91 4.52
CA TYR A 218 11.88 -32.62 4.31
C TYR A 218 10.88 -31.64 3.73
N TRP A 219 11.06 -30.37 4.06
CA TRP A 219 10.29 -29.26 3.51
C TRP A 219 11.23 -28.29 2.80
N ALA A 220 10.82 -27.86 1.61
CA ALA A 220 11.50 -26.82 0.83
C ALA A 220 10.48 -26.10 -0.04
N THR A 221 10.86 -24.96 -0.62
CA THR A 221 10.08 -24.38 -1.71
C THR A 221 10.54 -24.89 -3.07
N ASP A 222 9.60 -25.08 -3.99
CA ASP A 222 9.86 -25.41 -5.38
C ASP A 222 10.22 -24.16 -6.22
N SER A 223 10.30 -24.31 -7.55
CA SER A 223 10.59 -23.22 -8.49
C SER A 223 9.54 -22.10 -8.49
N ASP A 224 8.31 -22.41 -8.09
CA ASP A 224 7.20 -21.48 -8.02
C ASP A 224 7.01 -20.90 -6.62
N SER A 225 8.01 -21.04 -5.75
CA SER A 225 8.02 -20.62 -4.34
C SER A 225 6.92 -21.29 -3.49
N LYS A 226 6.40 -22.42 -3.91
CA LYS A 226 5.38 -23.20 -3.18
C LYS A 226 6.04 -24.14 -2.20
N LEU A 227 5.54 -24.19 -0.95
CA LEU A 227 5.98 -25.12 0.05
C LEU A 227 5.66 -26.56 -0.39
N THR A 228 6.68 -27.37 -0.53
CA THR A 228 6.60 -28.74 -1.06
C THR A 228 7.24 -29.72 -0.09
N LYS A 229 6.60 -30.86 0.09
CA LYS A 229 7.11 -31.98 0.91
C LYS A 229 8.02 -32.87 0.06
N TYR A 230 9.18 -33.25 0.63
CA TYR A 230 10.19 -34.08 -0.02
C TYR A 230 10.52 -35.31 0.83
N GLN A 231 10.89 -36.41 0.14
CA GLN A 231 11.60 -37.56 0.73
C GLN A 231 13.03 -37.59 0.19
N LYS A 232 13.98 -37.98 1.05
CA LYS A 232 15.37 -38.15 0.67
C LYS A 232 15.62 -39.58 0.22
N GLU A 233 16.09 -39.77 -0.99
CA GLU A 233 16.47 -41.07 -1.57
C GLU A 233 17.95 -40.99 -1.99
N GLY A 234 18.82 -41.64 -1.19
CA GLY A 234 20.26 -41.49 -1.36
C GLY A 234 20.71 -40.04 -1.15
N ASP A 235 21.31 -39.44 -2.15
CA ASP A 235 21.76 -38.03 -2.13
C ASP A 235 20.78 -37.06 -2.80
N THR A 236 19.61 -37.55 -3.26
CA THR A 236 18.60 -36.75 -3.94
C THR A 236 17.36 -36.55 -3.10
N TYR A 237 16.60 -35.49 -3.42
CA TYR A 237 15.32 -35.18 -2.77
C TYR A 237 14.21 -35.25 -3.81
N GLN A 238 13.20 -36.10 -3.57
CA GLN A 238 12.05 -36.31 -4.45
C GLN A 238 10.81 -35.63 -3.84
N ALA A 239 10.13 -34.79 -4.64
CA ALA A 239 8.86 -34.21 -4.23
C ALA A 239 7.77 -35.28 -4.09
N VAL A 240 7.09 -35.30 -2.95
CA VAL A 240 6.03 -36.29 -2.64
C VAL A 240 4.65 -35.66 -2.43
N SER A 241 4.55 -34.34 -2.66
CA SER A 241 3.28 -33.60 -2.64
C SER A 241 3.30 -32.51 -3.70
N THR A 242 2.12 -32.02 -4.10
CA THR A 242 1.98 -30.77 -4.85
C THR A 242 2.33 -29.61 -3.92
N GLY A 243 3.09 -28.64 -4.43
CA GLY A 243 3.46 -27.45 -3.70
C GLY A 243 2.26 -26.54 -3.44
N VAL A 244 2.25 -25.86 -2.27
CA VAL A 244 1.19 -24.95 -1.85
C VAL A 244 1.75 -23.65 -1.33
N LYS A 245 1.08 -22.52 -1.61
CA LYS A 245 1.31 -21.21 -0.98
C LYS A 245 -0.03 -20.44 -0.91
N PRO A 246 -0.20 -19.49 0.02
CA PRO A 246 -1.36 -18.59 -0.03
C PRO A 246 -1.36 -17.75 -1.31
N ASP A 247 -2.54 -17.31 -1.73
CA ASP A 247 -2.65 -16.32 -2.80
C ASP A 247 -2.16 -14.95 -2.31
N GLY A 248 -1.57 -14.18 -3.21
CA GLY A 248 -1.00 -12.88 -2.92
C GLY A 248 -0.22 -12.32 -4.10
N PRO A 249 0.22 -11.05 -4.01
CA PRO A 249 1.06 -10.46 -5.03
C PRO A 249 2.39 -11.20 -5.15
N GLU A 250 2.99 -11.17 -6.33
CA GLU A 250 4.31 -11.75 -6.56
C GLU A 250 5.42 -10.98 -5.80
N TYR A 251 5.25 -9.65 -5.65
CA TYR A 251 6.17 -8.76 -4.95
C TYR A 251 5.41 -7.83 -4.00
N ASN A 252 6.03 -7.46 -2.88
CA ASN A 252 5.50 -6.48 -1.93
C ASN A 252 5.74 -5.02 -2.37
N GLU A 253 6.68 -4.77 -3.31
CA GLU A 253 6.95 -3.41 -3.77
C GLU A 253 5.83 -2.93 -4.71
N HIS A 254 5.10 -1.91 -4.30
CA HIS A 254 4.07 -1.24 -5.07
C HIS A 254 4.40 0.26 -5.15
N ASN A 255 4.94 0.73 -6.27
CA ASN A 255 5.29 2.14 -6.44
C ASN A 255 4.19 2.97 -7.10
N TYR A 256 3.37 2.34 -7.92
CA TYR A 256 2.25 2.98 -8.57
C TYR A 256 1.10 2.00 -8.69
N ILE A 257 -0.09 2.45 -8.31
CA ILE A 257 -1.33 1.67 -8.42
C ILE A 257 -2.42 2.48 -9.11
N VAL A 258 -3.31 1.77 -9.78
CA VAL A 258 -4.53 2.32 -10.35
C VAL A 258 -5.70 1.39 -10.08
N TYR A 259 -6.82 1.96 -9.63
CA TYR A 259 -8.11 1.27 -9.58
C TYR A 259 -8.79 1.37 -10.95
N ASP A 260 -9.27 0.24 -11.45
CA ASP A 260 -10.04 0.17 -12.68
C ASP A 260 -11.09 -0.94 -12.60
N ASN A 261 -12.36 -0.57 -12.59
CA ASN A 261 -13.49 -1.49 -12.74
C ASN A 261 -13.41 -2.80 -11.93
N GLY A 262 -13.22 -2.70 -10.62
CA GLY A 262 -13.19 -3.86 -9.70
C GLY A 262 -11.83 -4.57 -9.63
N ARG A 263 -10.75 -3.90 -10.06
CA ARG A 263 -9.38 -4.41 -9.92
C ARG A 263 -8.39 -3.31 -9.55
N ILE A 264 -7.31 -3.71 -8.89
CA ILE A 264 -6.12 -2.89 -8.68
C ILE A 264 -5.01 -3.41 -9.57
N LEU A 265 -4.48 -2.54 -10.41
CA LEU A 265 -3.26 -2.79 -11.18
C LEU A 265 -2.08 -2.12 -10.50
N SER A 266 -0.94 -2.79 -10.45
CA SER A 266 0.25 -2.33 -9.76
C SER A 266 1.54 -2.59 -10.53
N VAL A 267 2.50 -1.66 -10.43
CA VAL A 267 3.88 -1.82 -10.90
C VAL A 267 4.86 -1.42 -9.81
N ARG A 268 6.05 -2.05 -9.83
CA ARG A 268 7.09 -1.88 -8.80
C ARG A 268 8.20 -0.89 -9.17
N GLY A 269 8.31 -0.48 -10.42
CA GLY A 269 9.39 0.39 -10.87
C GLY A 269 9.30 1.79 -10.28
N ARG A 270 10.45 2.35 -9.92
CA ARG A 270 10.56 3.72 -9.40
C ARG A 270 11.05 4.68 -10.47
N PHE A 271 10.45 5.85 -10.48
CA PHE A 271 10.92 6.97 -11.26
C PHE A 271 11.30 8.10 -10.31
N ASP A 272 12.45 7.98 -9.66
CA ASP A 272 12.99 9.02 -8.81
C ASP A 272 14.39 9.47 -9.27
N TYR A 273 14.81 10.65 -8.78
CA TYR A 273 16.07 11.27 -9.15
C TYR A 273 17.30 10.51 -8.64
N VAL A 274 17.19 9.90 -7.47
CA VAL A 274 18.34 9.34 -6.74
C VAL A 274 18.74 7.96 -7.24
N SER A 275 17.77 7.21 -7.80
CA SER A 275 17.97 5.84 -8.22
C SER A 275 17.64 5.66 -9.70
N PHE A 276 18.64 5.74 -10.56
CA PHE A 276 18.60 5.10 -11.87
C PHE A 276 18.72 3.57 -11.68
N ASP A 277 17.84 3.00 -10.88
CA ASP A 277 17.74 1.56 -10.83
C ASP A 277 17.18 1.04 -12.16
N THR A 278 18.07 0.54 -12.98
CA THR A 278 17.77 -0.13 -14.26
C THR A 278 17.74 -1.64 -14.11
N SER A 279 17.83 -2.16 -12.89
CA SER A 279 17.92 -3.58 -12.60
C SER A 279 16.61 -4.20 -12.11
N THR A 280 15.66 -3.37 -11.61
CA THR A 280 14.37 -3.87 -11.13
C THR A 280 13.55 -4.46 -12.28
N PRO A 281 13.29 -5.79 -12.30
CA PRO A 281 12.43 -6.38 -13.33
C PRO A 281 11.04 -5.74 -13.33
N GLY A 282 10.52 -5.47 -14.52
CA GLY A 282 9.19 -4.91 -14.70
C GLY A 282 8.12 -6.01 -14.70
N PHE A 283 7.11 -5.86 -13.83
CA PHE A 283 5.94 -6.73 -13.77
C PHE A 283 4.70 -5.90 -13.51
N VAL A 284 3.61 -6.24 -14.18
CA VAL A 284 2.28 -5.78 -13.83
C VAL A 284 1.64 -6.84 -12.96
N GLN A 285 1.14 -6.42 -11.80
CA GLN A 285 0.34 -7.26 -10.91
C GLN A 285 -1.09 -6.74 -10.90
N GLU A 286 -2.05 -7.65 -10.85
CA GLU A 286 -3.48 -7.33 -10.77
C GLU A 286 -4.09 -8.04 -9.59
N TYR A 287 -4.78 -7.30 -8.74
CA TYR A 287 -5.69 -7.82 -7.74
C TYR A 287 -7.13 -7.70 -8.25
N ALA A 288 -7.78 -8.81 -8.55
CA ALA A 288 -9.20 -8.87 -8.94
C ALA A 288 -10.06 -8.91 -7.67
N ILE A 289 -10.74 -7.81 -7.36
CA ILE A 289 -11.43 -7.57 -6.09
C ILE A 289 -12.56 -8.59 -5.87
N ASP A 290 -13.41 -8.82 -6.87
CA ASP A 290 -14.57 -9.70 -6.76
C ASP A 290 -14.22 -11.18 -6.48
N SER A 291 -13.09 -11.64 -7.00
CA SER A 291 -12.62 -13.02 -6.83
C SER A 291 -11.58 -13.18 -5.73
N ASP A 292 -11.13 -12.08 -5.11
CA ASP A 292 -10.04 -12.03 -4.14
C ASP A 292 -8.79 -12.78 -4.63
N THR A 293 -8.36 -12.51 -5.89
CA THR A 293 -7.32 -13.29 -6.58
C THR A 293 -6.29 -12.37 -7.19
N TRP A 294 -5.01 -12.78 -7.08
CA TRP A 294 -3.88 -12.09 -7.67
C TRP A 294 -3.44 -12.73 -8.99
N TYR A 295 -3.02 -11.88 -9.92
CA TYR A 295 -2.44 -12.26 -11.20
C TYR A 295 -1.16 -11.49 -11.44
N CYS A 296 -0.14 -12.16 -11.97
CA CYS A 296 1.06 -11.54 -12.52
C CYS A 296 0.99 -11.63 -14.05
N TYR A 297 1.23 -10.52 -14.75
CA TYR A 297 1.11 -10.46 -16.20
C TYR A 297 2.31 -11.14 -16.88
N ASP A 298 2.05 -11.82 -17.97
CA ASP A 298 3.05 -12.55 -18.75
C ASP A 298 3.89 -11.59 -19.60
N ASN A 299 5.22 -11.59 -19.37
CA ASN A 299 6.22 -10.78 -20.07
C ASN A 299 7.02 -11.60 -21.10
N SER A 300 6.67 -12.86 -21.40
CA SER A 300 7.45 -13.76 -22.28
C SER A 300 7.71 -13.16 -23.63
N TYR A 301 6.77 -12.40 -24.19
CA TYR A 301 6.92 -11.74 -25.50
C TYR A 301 8.20 -10.88 -25.62
N SER A 302 8.54 -10.09 -24.61
CA SER A 302 9.77 -9.29 -24.63
C SER A 302 11.00 -10.14 -24.38
N MET A 303 10.91 -11.14 -23.50
CA MET A 303 12.02 -12.03 -23.14
C MET A 303 12.44 -12.89 -24.33
N ASP A 304 11.48 -13.41 -25.09
CA ASP A 304 11.73 -14.20 -26.33
C ASP A 304 12.45 -13.39 -27.42
N LYS A 305 12.32 -12.05 -27.37
CA LYS A 305 13.04 -11.12 -28.25
C LYS A 305 14.33 -10.57 -27.64
N GLY A 306 14.77 -11.12 -26.50
CA GLY A 306 15.98 -10.68 -25.80
C GLY A 306 15.87 -9.29 -25.17
N LYS A 307 14.62 -8.77 -24.97
CA LYS A 307 14.36 -7.47 -24.35
C LYS A 307 13.98 -7.65 -22.89
N ASN A 308 14.77 -7.08 -22.00
CA ASN A 308 14.41 -7.02 -20.58
C ASN A 308 13.43 -5.88 -20.33
N CYS A 309 12.23 -6.21 -19.82
CA CYS A 309 11.32 -5.23 -19.27
C CYS A 309 11.85 -4.76 -17.91
N ILE A 310 12.15 -3.46 -17.78
CA ILE A 310 12.81 -2.91 -16.60
C ILE A 310 12.06 -1.70 -16.07
N ALA A 311 11.88 -1.65 -14.76
CA ALA A 311 11.39 -0.49 -14.03
C ALA A 311 10.13 0.14 -14.64
N GLN A 312 9.07 -0.65 -14.75
CA GLN A 312 7.72 -0.17 -15.09
C GLN A 312 7.24 0.80 -14.01
N THR A 313 6.77 2.00 -14.40
CA THR A 313 6.56 3.11 -13.47
C THR A 313 5.13 3.65 -13.44
N GLN A 314 4.37 3.47 -14.52
CA GLN A 314 2.99 3.97 -14.61
C GLN A 314 2.15 3.10 -15.54
N ILE A 315 0.88 2.91 -15.19
CA ILE A 315 -0.10 2.14 -15.96
C ILE A 315 -1.18 3.10 -16.49
N SER A 316 -1.56 2.93 -17.74
CA SER A 316 -2.73 3.57 -18.34
C SER A 316 -3.65 2.51 -18.92
N VAL A 317 -4.90 2.47 -18.45
CA VAL A 317 -5.94 1.56 -18.95
C VAL A 317 -6.65 2.20 -20.13
N ASP A 318 -6.86 1.45 -21.21
CA ASP A 318 -7.61 1.91 -22.37
C ASP A 318 -9.09 2.12 -21.98
N PRO A 319 -9.64 3.35 -22.14
CA PRO A 319 -11.01 3.63 -21.77
C PRO A 319 -12.05 2.86 -22.61
N LYS A 320 -11.67 2.31 -23.77
CA LYS A 320 -12.51 1.52 -24.66
C LYS A 320 -12.41 0.01 -24.43
N ASP A 321 -11.33 -0.43 -23.79
CA ASP A 321 -11.04 -1.85 -23.58
C ASP A 321 -10.28 -2.06 -22.26
N LYS A 322 -10.99 -2.37 -21.20
CA LYS A 322 -10.39 -2.60 -19.88
C LYS A 322 -9.31 -3.68 -19.83
N ASN A 323 -9.28 -4.61 -20.77
CA ASN A 323 -8.26 -5.66 -20.84
C ASN A 323 -6.98 -5.20 -21.58
N HIS A 324 -6.98 -4.01 -22.14
CA HIS A 324 -5.86 -3.38 -22.82
C HIS A 324 -5.24 -2.32 -21.96
N ILE A 325 -3.96 -2.44 -21.68
CA ILE A 325 -3.21 -1.48 -20.87
C ILE A 325 -1.87 -1.13 -21.52
N MET A 326 -1.44 0.11 -21.31
CA MET A 326 -0.14 0.60 -21.69
C MET A 326 0.67 0.93 -20.44
N VAL A 327 1.93 0.53 -20.41
CA VAL A 327 2.79 0.66 -19.25
C VAL A 327 4.07 1.40 -19.60
N ALA A 328 4.24 2.57 -18.99
CA ALA A 328 5.44 3.37 -19.11
C ALA A 328 6.59 2.76 -18.29
N ALA A 329 7.80 2.81 -18.81
CA ALA A 329 8.96 2.26 -18.13
C ALA A 329 10.25 3.03 -18.45
N LYS A 330 11.30 2.75 -17.68
CA LYS A 330 12.66 3.24 -17.96
C LYS A 330 13.31 2.57 -19.16
N SER A 331 12.67 1.57 -19.76
CA SER A 331 13.17 0.82 -20.91
C SER A 331 12.25 0.90 -22.13
N GLY A 332 11.30 1.83 -22.15
CA GLY A 332 10.36 2.05 -23.25
C GLY A 332 8.90 2.04 -22.79
N LEU A 333 8.01 1.72 -23.72
CA LEU A 333 6.59 1.56 -23.52
C LEU A 333 6.22 0.09 -23.77
N TYR A 334 5.35 -0.47 -22.92
CA TYR A 334 4.92 -1.85 -23.03
C TYR A 334 3.41 -1.94 -23.15
N GLU A 335 2.94 -2.78 -24.06
CA GLU A 335 1.54 -3.00 -24.37
C GLU A 335 1.10 -4.38 -23.92
N TYR A 336 0.02 -4.44 -23.16
CA TYR A 336 -0.56 -5.69 -22.66
C TYR A 336 -2.03 -5.80 -23.03
N LYS A 337 -2.43 -7.01 -23.41
CA LYS A 337 -3.81 -7.39 -23.67
C LYS A 337 -4.11 -8.71 -22.99
N ASP A 338 -5.24 -8.81 -22.29
CA ASP A 338 -5.67 -10.03 -21.60
C ASP A 338 -4.56 -10.63 -20.71
N ARG A 339 -3.89 -9.78 -19.93
CA ARG A 339 -2.79 -10.11 -18.99
C ARG A 339 -1.51 -10.62 -19.66
N LYS A 340 -1.33 -10.41 -20.96
CA LYS A 340 -0.13 -10.80 -21.70
C LYS A 340 0.47 -9.61 -22.43
N MET A 341 1.79 -9.50 -22.41
CA MET A 341 2.49 -8.54 -23.25
C MET A 341 2.34 -8.93 -24.72
N ILE A 342 1.90 -7.98 -25.54
CA ILE A 342 1.70 -8.18 -26.99
C ILE A 342 2.66 -7.34 -27.83
N ALA A 343 3.15 -6.23 -27.28
CA ALA A 343 4.12 -5.37 -27.95
C ALA A 343 4.99 -4.59 -26.94
N TYR A 344 6.13 -4.10 -27.41
CA TYR A 344 6.90 -3.06 -26.76
C TYR A 344 7.41 -2.06 -27.79
N TYR A 345 7.67 -0.84 -27.35
CA TYR A 345 8.09 0.30 -28.17
C TYR A 345 9.28 0.99 -27.52
N ASP A 346 10.38 1.12 -28.28
CA ASP A 346 11.58 1.82 -27.85
C ASP A 346 12.35 2.39 -29.07
N MET A 347 13.49 3.00 -28.85
CA MET A 347 14.31 3.58 -29.91
C MET A 347 14.74 2.59 -31.03
N ASN A 348 14.56 1.29 -30.87
CA ASN A 348 14.92 0.27 -31.86
C ASN A 348 13.68 -0.30 -32.58
N THR A 349 12.49 0.16 -32.23
CA THR A 349 11.24 -0.17 -32.91
C THR A 349 10.87 0.91 -33.94
N ASP A 350 10.00 0.57 -34.87
CA ASP A 350 9.58 1.49 -35.95
C ASP A 350 8.49 2.44 -35.47
N ASP A 351 8.83 3.31 -34.49
CA ASP A 351 7.97 4.30 -33.86
C ASP A 351 8.80 5.55 -33.48
N PRO A 352 8.16 6.68 -33.07
CA PRO A 352 8.85 7.93 -32.79
C PRO A 352 9.54 8.00 -31.41
N ILE A 353 9.62 6.92 -30.65
CA ILE A 353 10.29 6.91 -29.34
C ILE A 353 11.80 6.97 -29.54
N LEU A 354 12.42 7.97 -28.94
CA LEU A 354 13.84 8.25 -29.08
C LEU A 354 14.61 7.87 -27.80
N SER A 355 15.92 7.66 -27.96
CA SER A 355 16.83 7.56 -26.82
C SER A 355 16.88 8.86 -26.02
N VAL A 356 17.12 8.74 -24.72
CA VAL A 356 17.47 9.90 -23.89
C VAL A 356 18.74 10.56 -24.43
N ILE A 357 18.75 11.88 -24.55
CA ILE A 357 19.88 12.66 -25.06
C ILE A 357 21.18 12.19 -24.37
N ASN A 358 22.23 11.98 -25.19
CA ASN A 358 23.55 11.51 -24.77
C ASN A 358 23.65 10.09 -24.20
N LYS A 359 22.60 9.27 -24.25
CA LYS A 359 22.65 7.85 -23.86
C LYS A 359 22.19 6.95 -25.00
N VAL A 360 23.11 6.18 -25.52
CA VAL A 360 22.81 5.17 -26.56
C VAL A 360 22.05 4.01 -25.92
N ASN A 361 21.00 3.54 -26.58
CA ASN A 361 20.18 2.36 -26.17
C ASN A 361 19.38 2.55 -24.87
N TYR A 362 18.92 3.74 -24.57
CA TYR A 362 18.13 4.02 -23.38
C TYR A 362 16.93 4.93 -23.70
N SER A 363 15.74 4.35 -23.78
CA SER A 363 14.47 5.08 -24.00
C SER A 363 13.65 5.10 -22.72
N VAL A 364 13.24 6.26 -22.26
CA VAL A 364 12.42 6.42 -21.06
C VAL A 364 11.09 7.07 -21.41
N ILE A 365 10.01 6.37 -21.14
CA ILE A 365 8.68 6.94 -21.12
C ILE A 365 8.37 7.30 -19.66
N SER A 366 8.30 8.59 -19.36
CA SER A 366 8.18 9.07 -17.98
C SER A 366 6.74 9.13 -17.48
N GLY A 367 5.76 9.08 -18.36
CA GLY A 367 4.36 9.03 -18.03
C GLY A 367 3.49 8.83 -19.25
N THR A 368 2.32 8.23 -19.03
CA THR A 368 1.31 7.99 -20.07
C THR A 368 -0.07 8.33 -19.55
N ARG A 369 -0.98 8.76 -20.45
CA ARG A 369 -2.40 8.93 -20.13
C ARG A 369 -3.27 8.84 -21.38
N TYR A 370 -4.35 8.08 -21.31
CA TYR A 370 -5.39 8.11 -22.34
C TYR A 370 -6.27 9.35 -22.20
N ASP A 371 -6.63 9.94 -23.34
CA ASP A 371 -7.71 10.92 -23.40
C ASP A 371 -9.08 10.23 -23.53
N ALA A 372 -10.19 11.01 -23.47
CA ALA A 372 -11.55 10.49 -23.59
C ALA A 372 -11.86 9.87 -24.98
N SER A 373 -11.07 10.18 -26.00
CA SER A 373 -11.20 9.62 -27.34
C SER A 373 -10.43 8.31 -27.53
N GLY A 374 -9.68 7.88 -26.50
CA GLY A 374 -8.84 6.69 -26.52
C GLY A 374 -7.49 6.89 -27.24
N ASN A 375 -7.00 8.12 -27.31
CA ASN A 375 -5.63 8.37 -27.74
C ASN A 375 -4.70 8.34 -26.52
N LEU A 376 -3.56 7.68 -26.62
CA LEU A 376 -2.56 7.59 -25.59
C LEU A 376 -1.53 8.72 -25.74
N TRP A 377 -1.46 9.59 -24.76
CA TRP A 377 -0.49 10.68 -24.69
C TRP A 377 0.67 10.32 -23.77
N MET A 378 1.90 10.73 -24.11
CA MET A 378 3.10 10.39 -23.35
C MET A 378 4.23 11.38 -23.53
N PHE A 379 5.14 11.39 -22.54
CA PHE A 379 6.41 12.12 -22.62
C PHE A 379 7.58 11.13 -22.76
N ASN A 380 8.39 11.36 -23.80
CA ASN A 380 9.63 10.65 -24.01
C ASN A 380 10.78 11.50 -23.43
N MET A 381 11.29 11.09 -22.28
CA MET A 381 12.27 11.85 -21.50
C MET A 381 13.50 12.23 -22.34
N GLY A 382 13.97 13.46 -22.16
CA GLY A 382 15.16 14.00 -22.85
C GLY A 382 14.93 14.38 -24.30
N ASN A 383 13.69 14.45 -24.75
CA ASN A 383 13.30 14.83 -26.11
C ASN A 383 12.28 15.98 -26.09
N ASP A 384 12.23 16.78 -27.15
CA ASP A 384 11.30 17.91 -27.28
C ASP A 384 9.88 17.49 -27.71
N ASN A 385 9.60 16.19 -27.79
CA ASN A 385 8.37 15.72 -28.38
C ASN A 385 7.41 15.19 -27.31
N ILE A 386 6.17 15.69 -27.36
CA ILE A 386 5.00 15.04 -26.79
C ILE A 386 4.53 14.02 -27.83
N LEU A 387 4.38 12.77 -27.44
CA LEU A 387 3.94 11.71 -28.34
C LEU A 387 2.48 11.35 -28.10
N CYS A 388 1.79 11.01 -29.18
CA CYS A 388 0.42 10.51 -29.13
C CYS A 388 0.30 9.28 -30.03
N LEU A 389 -0.12 8.16 -29.45
CA LEU A 389 -0.62 6.99 -30.18
C LEU A 389 -2.14 7.10 -30.25
N THR A 390 -2.65 7.35 -31.45
CA THR A 390 -4.09 7.53 -31.65
C THR A 390 -4.86 6.22 -31.47
N SER A 391 -6.15 6.32 -31.23
CA SER A 391 -7.04 5.14 -31.13
C SER A 391 -7.15 4.34 -32.44
N ALA A 392 -6.66 4.89 -33.54
CA ALA A 392 -6.52 4.20 -34.84
C ALA A 392 -5.15 3.51 -35.02
N GLY A 393 -4.24 3.59 -34.01
CA GLY A 393 -2.91 3.01 -34.09
C GLY A 393 -1.86 3.90 -34.79
N GLU A 394 -2.17 5.16 -35.04
CA GLU A 394 -1.24 6.10 -35.71
C GLU A 394 -0.43 6.86 -34.69
N TRP A 395 0.89 6.98 -34.92
CA TRP A 395 1.76 7.81 -34.11
C TRP A 395 1.75 9.28 -34.58
N LYS A 396 1.66 10.20 -33.61
CA LYS A 396 1.80 11.65 -33.83
C LYS A 396 2.83 12.20 -32.86
N SER A 397 3.58 13.21 -33.32
CA SER A 397 4.63 13.87 -32.55
C SER A 397 4.42 15.37 -32.59
N PHE A 398 4.41 16.00 -31.42
CA PHE A 398 4.19 17.43 -31.23
C PHE A 398 5.45 18.02 -30.62
N ASN A 399 6.18 18.84 -31.39
CA ASN A 399 7.42 19.43 -30.94
C ASN A 399 7.16 20.64 -30.03
N GLN A 400 7.63 20.55 -28.80
CA GLN A 400 7.60 21.64 -27.81
C GLN A 400 9.02 22.05 -27.48
N ARG A 401 9.46 23.17 -28.07
CA ARG A 401 10.83 23.66 -28.05
C ARG A 401 11.32 23.92 -26.66
N ASN A 402 11.56 23.39 -25.74
CA ASN A 402 12.12 23.62 -24.41
C ASN A 402 12.02 22.42 -23.46
N LEU A 403 11.44 21.30 -23.93
CA LEU A 403 11.37 20.09 -23.12
C LEU A 403 12.72 19.39 -22.92
N SER A 404 13.71 19.68 -23.81
CA SER A 404 15.00 18.98 -23.82
C SER A 404 16.19 19.83 -23.40
N LYS A 405 16.00 21.05 -22.91
CA LYS A 405 17.10 21.99 -22.63
C LYS A 405 18.19 21.48 -21.70
N ASP A 406 17.89 20.46 -20.90
CA ASP A 406 18.84 19.77 -20.03
C ASP A 406 18.37 18.35 -19.75
N ASP A 407 19.27 17.41 -19.46
CA ASP A 407 19.00 16.06 -18.91
C ASP A 407 18.08 16.07 -17.65
N SER A 408 17.59 17.23 -17.26
CA SER A 408 16.88 17.51 -16.02
C SER A 408 15.36 17.51 -16.17
N TYR A 409 14.80 17.42 -17.38
CA TYR A 409 13.34 17.38 -17.53
C TYR A 409 12.80 15.96 -17.43
N ARG A 410 12.07 15.70 -16.33
CA ARG A 410 11.39 14.43 -16.05
C ARG A 410 9.92 14.67 -15.83
N LEU A 411 9.21 14.85 -16.95
CA LEU A 411 7.78 15.13 -16.95
C LEU A 411 7.02 13.85 -16.65
N LYS A 412 6.21 13.88 -15.60
CA LYS A 412 5.43 12.72 -15.12
C LYS A 412 4.11 13.14 -14.50
N SER A 413 3.40 12.17 -13.91
CA SER A 413 2.12 12.34 -13.22
C SER A 413 1.05 12.95 -14.11
N LEU A 414 0.93 12.41 -15.35
CA LEU A 414 0.03 12.92 -16.36
C LEU A 414 -1.44 12.66 -15.98
N PHE A 415 -2.27 13.69 -16.10
CA PHE A 415 -3.73 13.55 -16.03
C PHE A 415 -4.42 14.60 -16.89
N PHE A 416 -5.63 14.28 -17.35
CA PHE A 416 -6.52 15.26 -17.99
C PHE A 416 -7.43 15.87 -16.94
N ASP A 417 -7.45 17.20 -16.87
CA ASP A 417 -8.40 17.91 -16.03
C ASP A 417 -9.80 17.94 -16.67
N SER A 418 -10.76 18.49 -15.97
CA SER A 418 -12.16 18.61 -16.45
C SER A 418 -12.33 19.50 -17.69
N ARG A 419 -11.30 20.28 -18.06
CA ARG A 419 -11.25 21.12 -19.26
C ARG A 419 -10.66 20.41 -20.47
N GLY A 420 -10.01 19.25 -20.23
CA GLY A 420 -9.29 18.46 -21.24
C GLY A 420 -7.85 18.91 -21.45
N LEU A 421 -7.26 19.62 -20.50
CA LEU A 421 -5.84 19.98 -20.47
C LEU A 421 -5.02 18.83 -19.94
N LEU A 422 -3.90 18.48 -20.59
CA LEU A 422 -2.98 17.44 -20.16
C LEU A 422 -1.95 18.02 -19.19
N TRP A 423 -2.18 17.82 -17.90
CA TRP A 423 -1.31 18.29 -16.82
C TRP A 423 -0.14 17.35 -16.57
N PHE A 424 0.99 17.95 -16.09
CA PHE A 424 2.22 17.23 -15.73
C PHE A 424 3.02 17.99 -14.67
N VAL A 425 3.97 17.31 -14.07
CA VAL A 425 5.01 17.88 -13.20
C VAL A 425 6.39 17.53 -13.72
N ASN A 426 7.38 18.36 -13.45
CA ASN A 426 8.80 18.03 -13.59
C ASN A 426 9.39 17.72 -12.20
N ASP A 427 9.79 16.47 -11.96
CA ASP A 427 10.35 16.03 -10.69
C ASP A 427 11.85 16.33 -10.54
N SER A 428 12.38 17.28 -11.33
CA SER A 428 13.77 17.68 -11.24
C SER A 428 13.95 18.89 -10.31
N TRP A 429 14.71 18.73 -9.24
CA TRP A 429 15.06 19.80 -8.32
C TRP A 429 15.82 20.98 -8.97
N LYS A 430 16.46 20.74 -10.12
CA LYS A 430 17.18 21.78 -10.88
C LYS A 430 16.23 22.73 -11.61
N ALA A 431 15.09 22.23 -12.04
CA ALA A 431 14.11 22.98 -12.81
C ALA A 431 12.67 22.53 -12.41
N PRO A 432 12.28 22.72 -11.12
CA PRO A 432 10.94 22.35 -10.71
C PRO A 432 9.92 23.18 -11.47
N LEU A 433 8.92 22.52 -12.02
CA LEU A 433 7.79 23.17 -12.69
C LEU A 433 6.58 22.22 -12.69
N PHE A 434 5.40 22.79 -12.86
CA PHE A 434 4.19 22.08 -13.24
C PHE A 434 3.45 22.87 -14.30
N GLY A 435 2.61 22.23 -15.07
CA GLY A 435 1.88 22.89 -16.13
C GLY A 435 1.00 21.95 -16.91
N PHE A 436 0.52 22.43 -18.04
CA PHE A 436 -0.31 21.65 -18.95
C PHE A 436 0.08 21.84 -20.41
N TYR A 437 -0.28 20.86 -21.20
CA TYR A 437 -0.33 20.94 -22.66
C TYR A 437 -1.79 21.05 -23.11
N ASP A 438 -2.11 22.11 -23.83
CA ASP A 438 -3.40 22.30 -24.47
C ASP A 438 -3.36 21.70 -25.88
N ILE A 439 -4.01 20.56 -26.05
CA ILE A 439 -4.05 19.81 -27.31
C ILE A 439 -4.70 20.64 -28.43
N LYS A 440 -5.67 21.50 -28.09
CA LYS A 440 -6.42 22.27 -29.09
C LYS A 440 -5.61 23.38 -29.72
N SER A 441 -4.79 24.04 -28.94
CA SER A 441 -3.93 25.15 -29.39
C SER A 441 -2.50 24.72 -29.69
N ASP A 442 -2.12 23.45 -29.49
CA ASP A 442 -0.76 22.93 -29.56
C ASP A 442 0.21 23.79 -28.74
N ALA A 443 -0.17 24.10 -27.52
CA ALA A 443 0.58 25.04 -26.71
C ALA A 443 0.77 24.53 -25.28
N MET A 444 2.00 24.70 -24.77
CA MET A 444 2.37 24.38 -23.41
C MET A 444 2.36 25.62 -22.52
N ARG A 445 1.90 25.48 -21.27
CA ARG A 445 1.91 26.54 -20.25
C ARG A 445 2.46 25.98 -18.96
N VAL A 446 3.43 26.68 -18.34
CA VAL A 446 4.08 26.21 -17.12
C VAL A 446 4.16 27.30 -16.05
N VAL A 447 4.18 26.82 -14.81
CA VAL A 447 4.50 27.58 -13.60
C VAL A 447 5.85 27.10 -13.10
N SER A 448 6.83 27.98 -13.04
CA SER A 448 8.21 27.70 -12.57
C SER A 448 8.65 28.63 -11.43
N SER A 449 7.76 29.53 -10.98
CA SER A 449 7.99 30.41 -9.83
C SER A 449 7.10 30.00 -8.66
N PHE A 450 7.70 29.70 -7.52
CA PHE A 450 7.03 29.15 -6.35
C PHE A 450 7.10 30.12 -5.16
N THR A 451 6.32 31.19 -5.27
CA THR A 451 6.20 32.22 -4.23
C THR A 451 4.72 32.45 -3.96
N ASN A 452 4.30 32.34 -2.71
CA ASN A 452 2.94 32.66 -2.27
C ASN A 452 2.54 34.10 -2.64
N THR A 453 1.25 34.36 -2.60
CA THR A 453 0.69 35.71 -2.77
C THR A 453 1.19 36.71 -1.71
N ASP A 454 1.57 36.25 -0.52
CA ASP A 454 2.16 37.05 0.57
C ASP A 454 3.68 37.24 0.44
N GLY A 455 4.31 36.72 -0.64
CA GLY A 455 5.74 36.83 -0.91
C GLY A 455 6.62 35.77 -0.24
N THR A 456 6.05 34.84 0.54
CA THR A 456 6.84 33.74 1.11
C THR A 456 7.19 32.70 0.06
N VAL A 457 8.39 32.12 0.15
CA VAL A 457 8.86 31.10 -0.78
C VAL A 457 8.21 29.77 -0.43
N ILE A 458 7.53 29.14 -1.40
CA ILE A 458 6.92 27.82 -1.28
C ILE A 458 7.97 26.71 -1.47
N LEU A 459 8.75 26.86 -2.55
CA LEU A 459 9.65 25.82 -3.03
C LEU A 459 10.90 26.46 -3.63
N GLU A 460 12.07 26.03 -3.22
CA GLU A 460 13.34 26.39 -3.83
C GLU A 460 14.20 25.14 -4.05
N LYS A 461 14.50 24.83 -5.31
CA LYS A 461 15.35 23.69 -5.70
C LYS A 461 14.94 22.36 -5.07
N LYS A 462 13.65 22.07 -5.12
CA LYS A 462 13.02 20.84 -4.58
C LYS A 462 12.22 20.14 -5.65
N ASN A 463 11.99 18.86 -5.48
CA ASN A 463 11.22 18.06 -6.42
C ASN A 463 9.71 18.23 -6.22
N ILE A 464 8.98 18.07 -7.32
CA ILE A 464 7.51 18.02 -7.38
C ILE A 464 7.10 16.63 -7.90
N PHE A 465 6.16 15.97 -7.22
CA PHE A 465 5.85 14.56 -7.51
C PHE A 465 4.42 14.31 -7.95
N ALA A 466 3.47 15.03 -7.38
CA ALA A 466 2.05 14.78 -7.54
C ALA A 466 1.33 16.01 -8.09
N ILE A 467 0.29 15.76 -8.90
CA ILE A 467 -0.61 16.79 -9.40
C ILE A 467 -2.00 16.17 -9.62
N THR A 468 -3.06 16.89 -9.24
CA THR A 468 -4.45 16.45 -9.43
C THR A 468 -5.42 17.62 -9.41
N GLU A 469 -6.61 17.45 -9.95
CA GLU A 469 -7.72 18.41 -9.88
C GLU A 469 -8.68 18.03 -8.75
N ASP A 470 -9.07 19.00 -7.90
CA ASP A 470 -10.14 18.80 -6.94
C ASP A 470 -11.53 19.10 -7.54
N ARG A 471 -12.62 18.82 -6.78
CA ARG A 471 -13.98 19.02 -7.28
C ARG A 471 -14.38 20.48 -7.44
N ALA A 472 -13.65 21.38 -6.76
CA ALA A 472 -13.77 22.82 -6.98
C ALA A 472 -12.91 23.31 -8.15
N LYS A 473 -12.26 22.37 -8.91
CA LYS A 473 -11.40 22.60 -10.07
C LYS A 473 -10.10 23.33 -9.74
N ASN A 474 -9.66 23.30 -8.49
CA ASN A 474 -8.31 23.71 -8.13
C ASN A 474 -7.32 22.61 -8.55
N ILE A 475 -6.15 23.01 -8.99
CA ILE A 475 -5.06 22.08 -9.32
C ILE A 475 -4.11 22.02 -8.14
N TRP A 476 -4.12 20.89 -7.44
CA TRP A 476 -3.28 20.60 -6.30
C TRP A 476 -1.96 19.98 -6.72
N VAL A 477 -0.87 20.40 -6.08
CA VAL A 477 0.49 19.94 -6.35
C VAL A 477 1.17 19.52 -5.07
N GLY A 478 1.82 18.35 -5.10
CA GLY A 478 2.58 17.78 -3.99
C GLY A 478 4.09 17.82 -4.26
N SER A 479 4.86 18.20 -3.25
CA SER A 479 6.31 18.38 -3.32
C SER A 479 7.04 17.77 -2.11
N GLU A 480 8.37 17.88 -2.10
CA GLU A 480 9.20 17.54 -0.93
C GLU A 480 8.91 18.38 0.31
N THR A 481 8.31 19.54 0.15
CA THR A 481 8.13 20.53 1.23
C THR A 481 6.68 20.81 1.57
N GLY A 482 5.75 19.99 1.07
CA GLY A 482 4.32 20.12 1.31
C GLY A 482 3.51 20.28 0.03
N CYS A 483 2.27 20.76 0.18
CA CYS A 483 1.33 20.98 -0.93
C CYS A 483 1.02 22.46 -1.14
N PHE A 484 0.62 22.73 -2.36
CA PHE A 484 0.10 24.02 -2.81
C PHE A 484 -0.88 23.81 -3.96
N TYR A 485 -1.61 24.84 -4.35
CA TYR A 485 -2.58 24.74 -5.43
C TYR A 485 -2.67 26.05 -6.22
N ILE A 486 -3.27 25.97 -7.42
CA ILE A 486 -3.74 27.10 -8.20
C ILE A 486 -5.26 27.00 -8.41
N THR A 487 -5.90 28.14 -8.52
CA THR A 487 -7.36 28.25 -8.66
C THR A 487 -7.81 28.11 -10.13
N PRO A 488 -9.12 27.90 -10.40
CA PRO A 488 -9.66 27.96 -11.76
C PRO A 488 -9.35 29.29 -12.48
N ASP A 489 -9.34 30.41 -11.75
CA ASP A 489 -9.03 31.71 -12.32
C ASP A 489 -7.55 31.81 -12.74
N ASP A 490 -6.65 31.21 -11.97
CA ASP A 490 -5.24 31.10 -12.33
C ASP A 490 -5.06 30.28 -13.61
N VAL A 491 -5.78 29.17 -13.77
CA VAL A 491 -5.74 28.36 -14.99
C VAL A 491 -6.26 29.14 -16.19
N ASN A 492 -7.33 29.91 -16.03
CA ASN A 492 -7.86 30.80 -17.08
C ASN A 492 -6.84 31.89 -17.45
N ALA A 493 -6.13 32.43 -16.46
CA ALA A 493 -5.04 33.39 -16.70
C ALA A 493 -3.89 32.75 -17.49
N MET A 494 -3.50 31.48 -17.15
CA MET A 494 -2.51 30.74 -17.93
C MET A 494 -2.92 30.54 -19.39
N LEU A 495 -4.19 30.24 -19.66
CA LEU A 495 -4.74 30.04 -21.01
C LEU A 495 -4.70 31.34 -21.86
N SER A 496 -4.78 32.50 -21.21
CA SER A 496 -4.79 33.81 -21.89
C SER A 496 -3.40 34.36 -22.23
N VAL A 497 -2.31 33.71 -21.80
CA VAL A 497 -0.94 34.21 -22.05
C VAL A 497 -0.40 33.69 -23.38
N ASP A 498 0.18 34.58 -24.16
CA ASP A 498 0.99 34.22 -25.34
C ASP A 498 2.40 33.84 -24.86
N GLY A 499 2.69 32.55 -24.77
CA GLY A 499 3.99 32.03 -24.35
C GLY A 499 3.90 30.92 -23.31
N GLU A 500 5.03 30.27 -23.07
CA GLU A 500 5.10 29.06 -22.21
C GLU A 500 5.07 29.41 -20.72
N ASN A 501 5.87 30.42 -20.30
CA ASN A 501 5.97 30.78 -18.89
C ASN A 501 4.85 31.73 -18.46
N THR A 502 4.20 31.37 -17.37
CA THR A 502 3.11 32.14 -16.78
C THR A 502 3.56 32.85 -15.49
N ASN A 503 2.92 33.98 -15.16
CA ASN A 503 3.16 34.74 -13.93
C ASN A 503 2.23 34.31 -12.78
N VAL A 504 1.56 33.16 -12.92
CA VAL A 504 0.68 32.63 -11.90
C VAL A 504 1.48 32.25 -10.65
N ARG A 505 0.96 32.61 -9.49
CA ARG A 505 1.55 32.30 -8.18
C ARG A 505 0.73 31.25 -7.49
N PRO A 506 1.31 30.08 -7.19
CA PRO A 506 0.63 29.06 -6.38
C PRO A 506 0.32 29.57 -4.98
N THR A 507 -0.66 28.96 -4.35
CA THR A 507 -1.09 29.27 -2.98
C THR A 507 -0.87 28.08 -2.07
N GLN A 508 -0.18 28.26 -0.95
CA GLN A 508 -0.22 27.31 0.17
C GLN A 508 -1.40 27.64 1.07
N HIS A 509 -2.23 26.64 1.36
CA HIS A 509 -3.36 26.82 2.27
C HIS A 509 -2.89 27.07 3.71
N LYS A 510 -3.46 28.08 4.37
CA LYS A 510 -3.18 28.41 5.78
C LYS A 510 -4.24 27.83 6.69
N VAL A 511 -3.85 26.95 7.59
CA VAL A 511 -4.72 26.32 8.59
C VAL A 511 -4.61 27.11 9.91
N PRO A 512 -5.69 27.68 10.43
CA PRO A 512 -5.67 28.38 11.71
C PRO A 512 -5.30 27.44 12.86
N ARG A 513 -4.45 27.87 13.79
CA ARG A 513 -4.05 27.06 14.95
C ARG A 513 -5.16 26.87 15.98
N ASN A 514 -6.13 27.78 16.02
CA ASN A 514 -7.25 27.76 16.97
C ASN A 514 -6.81 27.69 18.46
N ASP A 515 -5.62 28.17 18.77
CA ASP A 515 -4.99 28.20 20.10
C ASP A 515 -5.08 29.59 20.80
N GLY A 516 -5.84 30.50 20.20
CA GLY A 516 -5.99 31.88 20.66
C GLY A 516 -4.89 32.84 20.20
N THR A 517 -3.90 32.39 19.42
CA THR A 517 -2.79 33.24 18.98
C THR A 517 -3.07 34.00 17.68
N ASN A 518 -4.17 33.71 16.97
CA ASN A 518 -4.45 34.17 15.59
C ASN A 518 -3.35 33.81 14.57
N LEU A 519 -2.55 32.78 14.87
CA LEU A 519 -1.54 32.27 13.96
C LEU A 519 -2.12 31.12 13.10
N ALA A 520 -1.51 30.89 11.96
CA ALA A 520 -1.84 29.81 11.05
C ALA A 520 -0.55 29.12 10.57
N ASP A 521 -0.64 27.81 10.37
CA ASP A 521 0.42 27.03 9.73
C ASP A 521 0.06 26.70 8.28
N TYR A 522 1.04 26.48 7.43
CA TYR A 522 0.77 25.99 6.08
C TYR A 522 0.40 24.50 6.15
N LEU A 523 -0.63 24.12 5.41
CA LEU A 523 -1.11 22.74 5.30
C LEU A 523 0.03 21.79 4.88
N LEU A 524 0.28 20.76 5.68
CA LEU A 524 1.31 19.75 5.46
C LEU A 524 2.71 20.34 5.16
N SER A 525 3.06 21.46 5.80
CA SER A 525 4.37 22.10 5.64
C SER A 525 5.50 21.13 6.03
N ASN A 526 6.53 21.04 5.19
CA ASN A 526 7.68 20.15 5.33
C ASN A 526 7.34 18.64 5.32
N VAL A 527 6.19 18.26 4.79
CA VAL A 527 5.83 16.86 4.54
C VAL A 527 6.15 16.52 3.09
N PHE A 528 6.88 15.41 2.89
CA PHE A 528 7.19 14.89 1.55
C PHE A 528 5.96 14.18 0.98
N ILE A 529 5.36 14.71 -0.08
CA ILE A 529 4.12 14.23 -0.69
C ILE A 529 4.43 13.47 -1.98
N CYS A 530 4.06 12.20 -2.03
CA CYS A 530 4.28 11.30 -3.17
C CYS A 530 3.11 11.27 -4.14
N ASP A 531 1.86 11.27 -3.63
CA ASP A 531 0.64 11.20 -4.45
C ASP A 531 -0.50 11.94 -3.74
N ILE A 532 -1.48 12.42 -4.53
CA ILE A 532 -2.68 13.10 -4.04
C ILE A 532 -3.89 12.52 -4.77
N LYS A 533 -4.90 12.09 -4.00
CA LYS A 533 -6.19 11.68 -4.55
C LYS A 533 -7.34 12.43 -3.88
N ILE A 534 -8.36 12.69 -4.67
CA ILE A 534 -9.56 13.42 -4.24
C ILE A 534 -10.73 12.44 -4.21
N ASP A 535 -11.41 12.34 -3.07
CA ASP A 535 -12.58 11.49 -2.95
C ASP A 535 -13.88 12.21 -3.36
N ARG A 536 -14.99 11.49 -3.27
CA ARG A 536 -16.31 12.01 -3.67
C ARG A 536 -16.82 13.17 -2.79
N ALA A 537 -16.33 13.30 -1.58
CA ALA A 537 -16.63 14.44 -0.69
C ALA A 537 -15.62 15.60 -0.81
N ASN A 538 -14.82 15.63 -1.87
CA ASN A 538 -13.75 16.62 -2.08
C ASN A 538 -12.70 16.65 -0.95
N ARG A 539 -12.56 15.56 -0.18
CA ARG A 539 -11.47 15.42 0.78
C ARG A 539 -10.21 15.03 0.03
N LYS A 540 -9.07 15.40 0.60
CA LYS A 540 -7.76 15.18 -0.01
C LYS A 540 -7.03 14.08 0.75
N TRP A 541 -6.69 13.02 0.05
CA TRP A 541 -5.85 11.93 0.53
C TRP A 541 -4.42 12.18 0.04
N PHE A 542 -3.48 12.31 0.96
CA PHE A 542 -2.07 12.54 0.68
C PHE A 542 -1.25 11.31 1.04
N ALA A 543 -0.60 10.69 0.04
CA ALA A 543 0.45 9.71 0.25
C ALA A 543 1.76 10.43 0.56
N THR A 544 2.40 10.09 1.65
CA THR A 544 3.61 10.79 2.11
C THR A 544 4.69 9.80 2.57
N SER A 545 5.90 10.29 2.78
CA SER A 545 6.97 9.52 3.43
C SER A 545 6.75 9.28 4.94
N ASN A 546 5.66 9.79 5.48
CA ASN A 546 5.28 9.65 6.91
C ASN A 546 3.81 9.21 7.04
N GLY A 547 3.38 8.24 6.26
CA GLY A 547 2.03 7.71 6.28
C GLY A 547 1.06 8.44 5.34
N VAL A 548 -0.22 8.33 5.64
CA VAL A 548 -1.32 8.89 4.85
C VAL A 548 -2.06 9.95 5.64
N TYR A 549 -2.23 11.13 5.07
CA TYR A 549 -3.07 12.17 5.63
C TYR A 549 -4.40 12.25 4.89
N LEU A 550 -5.49 12.37 5.63
CA LEU A 550 -6.81 12.71 5.10
C LEU A 550 -7.20 14.11 5.60
N ILE A 551 -7.43 15.00 4.65
CA ILE A 551 -7.77 16.41 4.91
C ILE A 551 -9.21 16.68 4.45
N SER A 552 -9.94 17.47 5.24
CA SER A 552 -11.31 17.88 4.96
C SER A 552 -11.49 18.62 3.64
N SER A 553 -12.71 18.69 3.13
CA SER A 553 -13.04 19.36 1.87
C SER A 553 -12.68 20.86 1.86
N ASP A 554 -12.79 21.51 3.00
CA ASP A 554 -12.44 22.93 3.22
C ASP A 554 -10.95 23.17 3.51
N ASN A 555 -10.14 22.10 3.58
CA ASN A 555 -8.69 22.10 3.83
C ASN A 555 -8.27 22.55 5.25
N ASN A 556 -9.20 22.77 6.17
CA ASN A 556 -8.91 23.32 7.49
C ASN A 556 -8.70 22.26 8.58
N THR A 557 -9.12 21.01 8.33
CA THR A 557 -9.11 19.95 9.34
C THR A 557 -8.39 18.71 8.82
N GLN A 558 -7.43 18.23 9.61
CA GLN A 558 -6.87 16.88 9.43
C GLN A 558 -7.85 15.88 10.04
N LEU A 559 -8.50 15.08 9.18
CA LEU A 559 -9.50 14.09 9.58
C LEU A 559 -8.84 12.78 10.06
N ALA A 560 -7.71 12.40 9.44
CA ALA A 560 -6.93 11.25 9.85
C ALA A 560 -5.45 11.42 9.49
N HIS A 561 -4.60 10.71 10.23
CA HIS A 561 -3.21 10.46 9.89
C HIS A 561 -2.89 9.00 10.22
N PHE A 562 -2.76 8.18 9.19
CA PHE A 562 -2.46 6.76 9.32
C PHE A 562 -0.96 6.52 9.21
N THR A 563 -0.41 5.80 10.17
CA THR A 563 0.99 5.36 10.23
C THR A 563 1.06 3.90 10.65
N MET A 564 2.23 3.28 10.56
CA MET A 564 2.46 1.93 11.08
C MET A 564 2.14 1.79 12.57
N ASP A 565 2.23 2.88 13.35
CA ASP A 565 2.00 2.88 14.80
C ASP A 565 0.51 2.84 15.17
N ASN A 566 -0.37 3.29 14.28
CA ASN A 566 -1.80 3.44 14.57
C ASN A 566 -2.72 2.75 13.55
N SER A 567 -2.16 2.04 12.58
CA SER A 567 -2.91 1.35 11.53
C SER A 567 -2.13 0.14 11.00
N PRO A 568 -2.79 -0.79 10.26
CA PRO A 568 -2.13 -1.90 9.58
C PRO A 568 -1.29 -1.51 8.35
N LEU A 569 -0.94 -0.25 8.19
CA LEU A 569 -0.13 0.23 7.07
C LEU A 569 1.22 -0.53 7.02
N PRO A 570 1.60 -1.13 5.88
CA PRO A 570 2.83 -1.94 5.80
C PRO A 570 4.13 -1.14 5.90
N ASP A 571 4.07 0.15 5.56
CA ASP A 571 5.20 1.09 5.63
C ASP A 571 4.68 2.53 5.72
N ASN A 572 5.40 3.39 6.43
CA ASN A 572 5.11 4.82 6.46
C ASN A 572 5.44 5.54 5.13
N ASP A 573 6.32 4.96 4.29
CA ASP A 573 6.63 5.50 2.97
C ASP A 573 5.58 5.07 1.93
N VAL A 574 4.47 5.80 1.89
CA VAL A 574 3.35 5.54 0.98
C VAL A 574 3.59 6.24 -0.35
N ARG A 575 3.55 5.49 -1.45
CA ARG A 575 3.95 5.93 -2.79
C ARG A 575 2.79 6.31 -3.69
N SER A 576 1.69 5.61 -3.61
CA SER A 576 0.53 5.83 -4.47
C SER A 576 -0.76 5.45 -3.77
N ILE A 577 -1.84 6.12 -4.13
CA ILE A 577 -3.20 5.88 -3.63
C ILE A 577 -4.10 5.57 -4.81
N ALA A 578 -5.02 4.63 -4.63
CA ALA A 578 -6.14 4.41 -5.56
C ALA A 578 -7.44 4.36 -4.76
N ILE A 579 -8.51 4.92 -5.32
CA ILE A 579 -9.82 4.97 -4.67
C ILE A 579 -10.84 4.26 -5.57
N ASP A 580 -11.57 3.32 -5.00
CA ASP A 580 -12.83 2.86 -5.57
C ASP A 580 -13.94 3.82 -5.14
N ASP A 581 -14.27 4.73 -5.99
CA ASP A 581 -15.30 5.74 -5.74
C ASP A 581 -16.70 5.14 -5.53
N ASN A 582 -16.96 3.89 -5.95
CA ASN A 582 -18.27 3.25 -5.78
C ASN A 582 -18.47 2.75 -4.35
N THR A 583 -17.46 2.06 -3.82
CA THR A 583 -17.50 1.45 -2.49
C THR A 583 -16.89 2.32 -1.41
N GLY A 584 -16.07 3.30 -1.77
CA GLY A 584 -15.28 4.11 -0.84
C GLY A 584 -14.04 3.39 -0.32
N MET A 585 -13.65 2.26 -0.91
CA MET A 585 -12.40 1.56 -0.57
C MET A 585 -11.20 2.36 -1.08
N VAL A 586 -10.24 2.62 -0.19
CA VAL A 586 -9.00 3.33 -0.50
C VAL A 586 -7.83 2.37 -0.37
N TYR A 587 -7.00 2.28 -1.39
CA TYR A 587 -5.82 1.41 -1.46
C TYR A 587 -4.55 2.24 -1.32
N PHE A 588 -3.61 1.76 -0.49
CA PHE A 588 -2.33 2.40 -0.22
C PHE A 588 -1.19 1.50 -0.64
N ALA A 589 -0.37 2.00 -1.55
CA ALA A 589 0.79 1.30 -2.09
C ALA A 589 2.06 1.75 -1.39
N THR A 590 2.84 0.78 -0.91
CA THR A 590 4.14 1.01 -0.28
C THR A 590 5.22 0.12 -0.89
N LEU A 591 6.47 0.28 -0.47
CA LEU A 591 7.56 -0.62 -0.86
C LEU A 591 7.57 -1.94 -0.08
N ASN A 592 6.79 -2.05 0.98
CA ASN A 592 6.72 -3.23 1.84
C ASN A 592 5.33 -3.88 1.85
N GLY A 593 4.43 -3.49 0.96
CA GLY A 593 3.12 -4.10 0.79
C GLY A 593 2.05 -3.15 0.26
N LEU A 594 0.90 -3.73 -0.03
CA LEU A 594 -0.36 -3.06 -0.34
C LEU A 594 -1.32 -3.29 0.82
N CYS A 595 -2.09 -2.27 1.16
CA CYS A 595 -3.23 -2.41 2.06
C CYS A 595 -4.42 -1.60 1.56
N SER A 596 -5.60 -1.88 2.09
CA SER A 596 -6.80 -1.10 1.85
C SER A 596 -7.49 -0.70 3.14
N TYR A 597 -8.25 0.38 3.05
CA TYR A 597 -9.03 0.98 4.13
C TYR A 597 -10.43 1.32 3.63
N GLN A 598 -11.46 0.86 4.33
CA GLN A 598 -12.84 1.21 4.03
C GLN A 598 -13.15 2.62 4.55
N SER A 599 -13.19 3.57 3.63
CA SER A 599 -13.62 4.95 3.92
C SER A 599 -15.14 5.04 4.02
N ASP A 600 -15.60 6.15 4.61
CA ASP A 600 -17.01 6.48 4.79
C ASP A 600 -17.62 7.26 3.61
N VAL A 601 -16.86 7.56 2.57
CA VAL A 601 -17.32 8.32 1.41
C VAL A 601 -17.45 7.42 0.19
N THR A 602 -18.69 7.23 -0.26
CA THR A 602 -19.04 6.43 -1.43
C THR A 602 -19.55 7.30 -2.57
N LYS A 603 -19.83 6.71 -3.71
CA LYS A 603 -20.46 7.36 -4.87
C LYS A 603 -21.79 8.01 -4.48
N THR A 604 -21.96 9.27 -4.88
CA THR A 604 -23.26 9.95 -4.82
C THR A 604 -24.15 9.52 -5.98
N TYR A 605 -25.43 9.40 -5.71
CA TYR A 605 -26.45 9.11 -6.73
C TYR A 605 -27.16 10.41 -7.13
N GLY A 606 -27.74 10.43 -8.34
CA GLY A 606 -28.51 11.58 -8.83
C GLY A 606 -29.89 11.68 -8.22
N ASP A 607 -30.43 10.54 -7.76
CA ASP A 607 -31.75 10.38 -7.19
C ASP A 607 -31.77 9.35 -6.06
N LEU A 608 -32.79 9.41 -5.21
CA LEU A 608 -33.04 8.46 -4.14
C LEU A 608 -34.05 7.40 -4.64
N THR A 609 -33.63 6.14 -4.68
CA THR A 609 -34.47 5.01 -5.10
C THR A 609 -34.39 3.85 -4.10
N ASP A 610 -35.42 2.98 -4.07
CA ASP A 610 -35.44 1.77 -3.26
C ASP A 610 -34.30 0.79 -3.59
N ASP A 611 -33.79 0.84 -4.81
CA ASP A 611 -32.66 0.02 -5.27
C ASP A 611 -31.31 0.56 -4.81
N ASN A 612 -31.20 1.88 -4.61
CA ASN A 612 -29.93 2.52 -4.23
C ASN A 612 -29.74 2.62 -2.72
N VAL A 613 -30.81 3.01 -1.97
CA VAL A 613 -30.70 3.39 -0.57
C VAL A 613 -30.89 2.17 0.34
N TYR A 614 -29.81 1.79 1.02
CA TYR A 614 -29.85 0.71 2.01
C TYR A 614 -28.89 1.00 3.16
N ALA A 615 -29.01 0.22 4.25
CA ALA A 615 -28.14 0.33 5.40
C ALA A 615 -27.39 -0.98 5.64
N TYR A 616 -26.13 -0.87 6.11
CA TYR A 616 -25.31 -2.02 6.49
C TYR A 616 -24.42 -1.72 7.72
N PRO A 617 -24.08 -2.76 8.55
CA PRO A 617 -24.67 -4.09 8.50
C PRO A 617 -26.15 -4.04 8.86
N ASN A 618 -26.93 -4.96 8.25
CA ASN A 618 -28.35 -5.08 8.55
C ASN A 618 -28.76 -6.55 8.43
N PRO A 619 -29.00 -7.28 9.55
CA PRO A 619 -29.10 -6.74 10.92
C PRO A 619 -27.75 -6.34 11.55
N VAL A 620 -27.80 -5.39 12.50
CA VAL A 620 -26.70 -5.03 13.37
C VAL A 620 -26.65 -6.04 14.51
N THR A 621 -25.61 -6.87 14.57
CA THR A 621 -25.45 -7.94 15.56
C THR A 621 -24.80 -7.44 16.86
N PRO A 622 -24.91 -8.19 17.99
CA PRO A 622 -24.39 -7.74 19.29
C PRO A 622 -22.86 -7.54 19.33
N ASP A 623 -22.15 -8.29 18.51
CA ASP A 623 -20.70 -8.27 18.36
C ASP A 623 -20.19 -7.14 17.44
N PHE A 624 -21.08 -6.47 16.70
CA PHE A 624 -20.71 -5.37 15.85
C PHE A 624 -20.45 -4.10 16.67
N THR A 625 -19.24 -3.55 16.55
CA THR A 625 -18.78 -2.36 17.31
C THR A 625 -18.61 -1.12 16.45
N GLY A 626 -18.69 -1.22 15.12
CA GLY A 626 -18.53 -0.11 14.17
C GLY A 626 -19.75 0.77 14.02
N ASP A 627 -19.66 1.75 13.11
CA ASP A 627 -20.78 2.60 12.71
C ASP A 627 -21.65 1.89 11.65
N ILE A 628 -22.96 2.09 11.77
CA ILE A 628 -23.95 1.64 10.80
C ILE A 628 -23.98 2.65 9.67
N THR A 629 -23.82 2.19 8.43
CA THR A 629 -23.77 3.06 7.25
C THR A 629 -25.07 3.01 6.48
N VAL A 630 -25.64 4.15 6.17
CA VAL A 630 -26.69 4.31 5.17
C VAL A 630 -26.02 4.81 3.90
N THR A 631 -26.16 4.08 2.79
CA THR A 631 -25.51 4.38 1.51
C THR A 631 -26.52 4.56 0.37
N GLY A 632 -26.03 4.92 -0.83
CA GLY A 632 -26.87 5.15 -1.98
C GLY A 632 -27.54 6.53 -2.00
N LEU A 633 -26.95 7.47 -1.27
CA LEU A 633 -27.52 8.80 -1.03
C LEU A 633 -27.11 9.80 -2.13
N THR A 634 -27.94 10.84 -2.29
CA THR A 634 -27.55 12.05 -3.02
C THR A 634 -26.61 12.90 -2.18
N GLU A 635 -25.89 13.82 -2.78
CA GLU A 635 -25.02 14.76 -2.04
C GLU A 635 -25.86 15.65 -1.12
N GLY A 636 -25.42 15.83 0.14
CA GLY A 636 -26.12 16.66 1.10
C GLY A 636 -27.48 16.13 1.54
N ALA A 637 -27.82 14.87 1.25
CA ALA A 637 -29.09 14.28 1.65
C ALA A 637 -29.32 14.37 3.16
N GLN A 638 -30.53 14.76 3.56
CA GLN A 638 -30.95 14.82 4.95
C GLN A 638 -31.37 13.42 5.42
N VAL A 639 -30.76 12.91 6.46
CA VAL A 639 -31.05 11.58 7.02
C VAL A 639 -31.63 11.71 8.41
N LYS A 640 -32.75 11.02 8.68
CA LYS A 640 -33.38 10.92 10.02
C LYS A 640 -33.64 9.47 10.33
N ILE A 641 -33.14 9.02 11.48
CA ILE A 641 -33.36 7.67 12.01
C ILE A 641 -34.41 7.76 13.11
N LEU A 642 -35.50 7.05 12.96
CA LEU A 642 -36.65 7.04 13.84
C LEU A 642 -36.86 5.65 14.45
N ALA A 643 -37.25 5.60 15.71
CA ALA A 643 -37.86 4.39 16.29
C ALA A 643 -39.21 4.11 15.64
N THR A 644 -39.72 2.88 15.75
CA THR A 644 -41.08 2.52 15.25
C THR A 644 -42.21 3.35 15.90
N SER A 645 -41.96 3.97 17.04
CA SER A 645 -42.87 4.92 17.69
C SER A 645 -42.91 6.29 17.01
N GLY A 646 -42.06 6.56 16.03
CA GLY A 646 -41.86 7.86 15.41
C GLY A 646 -40.91 8.81 16.18
N GLN A 647 -40.31 8.34 17.27
CA GLN A 647 -39.33 9.14 18.03
C GLN A 647 -38.04 9.25 17.21
N LEU A 648 -37.52 10.49 17.08
CA LEU A 648 -36.22 10.76 16.49
C LEU A 648 -35.09 10.17 17.33
N VAL A 649 -34.24 9.38 16.70
CA VAL A 649 -33.10 8.69 17.32
C VAL A 649 -31.78 9.35 16.93
N SER A 650 -31.63 9.66 15.64
CA SER A 650 -30.43 10.31 15.09
C SER A 650 -30.81 11.10 13.84
N GLU A 651 -30.10 12.17 13.56
CA GLU A 651 -30.24 12.92 12.32
C GLU A 651 -28.91 13.52 11.87
N GLY A 652 -28.77 13.77 10.58
CA GLY A 652 -27.61 14.43 9.99
C GLY A 652 -27.70 14.50 8.48
N THR A 653 -26.59 14.86 7.87
CA THR A 653 -26.47 15.07 6.41
C THR A 653 -25.48 14.07 5.84
N SER A 654 -25.74 13.56 4.63
CA SER A 654 -24.82 12.66 3.95
C SER A 654 -23.48 13.35 3.65
N THR A 655 -22.41 12.56 3.71
CA THR A 655 -21.06 12.94 3.26
C THR A 655 -20.75 12.09 2.03
N GLY A 656 -20.67 12.71 0.85
CA GLY A 656 -20.73 11.94 -0.38
C GLY A 656 -22.06 11.18 -0.47
N GLY A 657 -22.01 9.91 -0.88
CA GLY A 657 -23.20 9.05 -0.99
C GLY A 657 -23.56 8.27 0.27
N SER A 658 -23.07 8.64 1.47
CA SER A 658 -23.30 7.88 2.69
C SER A 658 -23.57 8.75 3.94
N TYR A 659 -24.21 8.13 4.94
CA TYR A 659 -24.42 8.69 6.28
C TYR A 659 -24.05 7.65 7.34
N ARG A 660 -23.34 8.06 8.40
CA ARG A 660 -22.89 7.21 9.51
C ARG A 660 -23.74 7.39 10.76
N TRP A 661 -24.13 6.26 11.35
CA TRP A 661 -24.84 6.22 12.63
C TRP A 661 -24.13 5.27 13.60
N ASN A 662 -23.69 5.78 14.73
CA ASN A 662 -22.99 5.02 15.78
C ASN A 662 -23.90 4.08 16.60
N GLY A 663 -25.15 3.89 16.21
CA GLY A 663 -26.11 3.06 16.92
C GLY A 663 -26.55 3.64 18.29
N CYS A 664 -26.39 4.95 18.49
CA CYS A 664 -26.80 5.66 19.70
C CYS A 664 -27.99 6.61 19.43
N ASP A 665 -28.71 6.95 20.46
CA ASP A 665 -29.72 8.01 20.45
C ASP A 665 -29.07 9.40 20.54
N MET A 666 -29.89 10.45 20.44
CA MET A 666 -29.46 11.86 20.56
C MET A 666 -28.77 12.20 21.89
N LYS A 667 -28.84 11.33 22.90
CA LYS A 667 -28.18 11.48 24.20
C LYS A 667 -26.89 10.65 24.32
N GLY A 668 -26.47 9.97 23.22
CA GLY A 668 -25.27 9.12 23.16
C GLY A 668 -25.47 7.74 23.80
N LYS A 669 -26.73 7.34 24.12
CA LYS A 669 -27.01 6.01 24.65
C LYS A 669 -27.25 5.02 23.51
N LYS A 670 -26.65 3.83 23.58
CA LYS A 670 -26.90 2.72 22.64
C LYS A 670 -28.39 2.38 22.59
N VAL A 671 -28.93 2.27 21.36
CA VAL A 671 -30.35 1.95 21.15
C VAL A 671 -30.65 0.49 21.49
N ALA A 672 -31.88 0.16 21.84
CA ALA A 672 -32.34 -1.20 22.12
C ALA A 672 -32.49 -2.04 20.84
N SER A 673 -32.62 -3.37 21.02
CA SER A 673 -33.04 -4.24 19.91
C SER A 673 -34.38 -3.81 19.33
N GLY A 674 -34.45 -3.74 18.01
CA GLY A 674 -35.66 -3.29 17.31
C GLY A 674 -35.41 -2.94 15.87
N VAL A 675 -36.47 -2.50 15.19
CA VAL A 675 -36.38 -1.98 13.80
C VAL A 675 -36.45 -0.46 13.88
N TYR A 676 -35.53 0.19 13.17
CA TYR A 676 -35.44 1.63 13.06
C TYR A 676 -35.72 2.05 11.60
N MET A 677 -36.54 3.08 11.43
CA MET A 677 -36.88 3.64 10.12
C MET A 677 -35.83 4.69 9.76
N VAL A 678 -35.27 4.61 8.59
CA VAL A 678 -34.32 5.59 8.04
C VAL A 678 -35.03 6.40 6.97
N ASN A 679 -35.37 7.62 7.28
CA ASN A 679 -35.98 8.57 6.35
C ASN A 679 -34.86 9.40 5.74
N VAL A 680 -34.77 9.38 4.41
CA VAL A 680 -33.78 10.15 3.64
C VAL A 680 -34.55 11.10 2.71
N ALA A 681 -34.08 12.34 2.65
CA ALA A 681 -34.57 13.32 1.68
C ALA A 681 -33.37 13.97 0.95
N THR A 682 -33.56 14.39 -0.31
CA THR A 682 -32.56 15.22 -1.01
C THR A 682 -32.28 16.51 -0.24
N ALA A 683 -31.15 17.17 -0.53
CA ALA A 683 -30.75 18.41 0.12
C ALA A 683 -31.84 19.48 0.07
N GLU A 684 -32.55 19.56 -1.04
CA GLU A 684 -33.65 20.50 -1.31
C GLU A 684 -34.99 20.02 -0.72
N GLY A 685 -35.08 18.75 -0.29
CA GLY A 685 -36.31 18.15 0.25
C GLY A 685 -37.37 17.80 -0.82
N GLU A 686 -36.99 17.79 -2.10
CA GLU A 686 -37.94 17.57 -3.23
C GLU A 686 -38.35 16.11 -3.36
N SER A 687 -37.50 15.16 -2.97
CA SER A 687 -37.82 13.74 -2.97
C SER A 687 -37.27 13.06 -1.71
N GLY A 688 -37.87 11.93 -1.34
CA GLY A 688 -37.46 11.20 -0.16
C GLY A 688 -37.76 9.72 -0.24
N ILE A 689 -37.04 8.93 0.53
CA ILE A 689 -37.18 7.49 0.61
C ILE A 689 -37.08 7.00 2.06
N VAL A 690 -37.62 5.81 2.32
CA VAL A 690 -37.56 5.19 3.66
C VAL A 690 -36.99 3.79 3.56
N THR A 691 -35.88 3.54 4.26
CA THR A 691 -35.35 2.19 4.44
C THR A 691 -35.34 1.80 5.93
N LYS A 692 -34.88 0.60 6.28
CA LYS A 692 -34.97 0.06 7.64
C LYS A 692 -33.63 -0.50 8.09
N ILE A 693 -33.37 -0.38 9.41
CA ILE A 693 -32.24 -1.01 10.08
C ILE A 693 -32.79 -1.91 11.19
N SER A 694 -32.39 -3.16 11.21
CA SER A 694 -32.69 -4.11 12.29
C SER A 694 -31.49 -4.14 13.24
N VAL A 695 -31.71 -3.82 14.51
CA VAL A 695 -30.70 -3.87 15.56
C VAL A 695 -31.01 -5.04 16.49
N VAL A 696 -30.00 -5.89 16.73
CA VAL A 696 -30.02 -6.99 17.70
C VAL A 696 -28.97 -6.71 18.75
N ARG A 697 -29.35 -6.77 20.05
CA ARG A 697 -28.46 -6.52 21.18
C ARG A 697 -28.49 -7.70 22.14
#